data_4cb5aa0c38baf9622ed5f2ca74978995
#
_entry.id   4cb5aa0c38baf9622ed5f2ca74978995
#
_cell.length_a   1.000
_cell.length_b   1.000
_cell.length_c   1.000
_cell.angle_alpha   90.00
_cell.angle_beta   90.00
_cell.angle_gamma   90.00
#
_symmetry.space_group_name_H-M   'P 1'
#
loop_
_entity.id
_entity.type
_entity.pdbx_description
1 polymer ?
#
loop_
_entity_poly.entity_id
_entity_poly.type
_entity_poly.pdbx_seq_one_letter_code
_entity_poly.pdbx_strand_id
1 'polypeptide(L)'
;MTIQNYIFPALLGFALASPAVVRAQDKIPVKFGKVTPQDFSVTGAGLDSAADAIVVADFGTSTFDGNPKGWFDLEFHRSRRMRILKRTGFDAATVKIPLYVGGTNAEKIISLKASTYTLEDGKVVETKLDSKSVFTDKISKHWIEEKFTFPALKEGAILEYSYTQSSPFLTNLQPWAFQGAYPCLWSEYQVDIPDFFKYVTLSQGFLTYKVNSSDSRQVAFNITDPGGAERDDHYNISDNVVAHRWVMTNVPALKEEPYTTTVDNYISKIEFQLAGIQFPGGTYHDEMGSWFKISGALMADDDFGAELTKNNGWMDDDLKAITRGATGGLEKAQKIFAYIRDNFTCTSHSNLYLSSPLKTVFKNKNGNEADLNLLLTAMLIHSGFKADPVILSTRANGFTHPFYPLISRYNYVICTVTVDSIKRYLDASEPWIGFGRLPGRCYNGTGREINNEMASVVSLSADSLKEGKTMLTIISNDDKGGMTASVQSMPGYAESSGIRQQVKEHGRPEYLKGLQADYPSEVIVSNLELDSLAQPDQPLEVDYDLKLVSDSTADLYYFNPMLGDAYRENPFKAATRVYPVEMAHARDEVYTLTMEIPKGYVVDELPKSAKVLLNTDEGFFEYLIVKDESQIQFRSRIKLVKANYGPEDYATLRDFFAYIVKKQSEQIVFKKKK
;
A
#
# COMPACT_ATOMS: atom_id res chain seq x y z
N MET A 1 60.61 -76.99 21.94
CA MET A 1 59.93 -77.58 20.80
C MET A 1 58.46 -77.36 20.98
N THR A 2 57.91 -76.24 20.45
CA THR A 2 56.48 -75.95 20.51
C THR A 2 56.13 -75.18 19.24
N ILE A 3 55.29 -75.75 18.43
CA ILE A 3 54.80 -75.22 17.16
C ILE A 3 53.65 -74.31 17.45
N GLN A 4 53.74 -73.04 17.00
CA GLN A 4 52.69 -72.02 17.15
C GLN A 4 51.98 -71.88 15.83
N ASN A 5 50.70 -72.24 15.79
CA ASN A 5 49.77 -72.04 14.64
C ASN A 5 49.32 -70.61 14.56
N TYR A 6 49.54 -69.94 13.42
CA TYR A 6 48.97 -68.67 13.06
C TYR A 6 47.64 -68.86 12.31
N ILE A 7 46.54 -68.46 12.91
CA ILE A 7 45.21 -68.36 12.27
C ILE A 7 45.08 -66.96 11.72
N PHE A 8 44.92 -66.82 10.40
CA PHE A 8 44.54 -65.59 9.72
C PHE A 8 43.00 -65.44 9.78
N PRO A 9 42.42 -64.30 10.24
CA PRO A 9 41.02 -64.05 10.06
C PRO A 9 40.79 -63.40 8.68
N ALA A 10 39.95 -64.01 7.85
CA ALA A 10 39.43 -63.43 6.62
C ALA A 10 38.48 -62.27 6.98
N LEU A 11 38.85 -61.04 6.63
CA LEU A 11 37.97 -59.86 6.67
C LEU A 11 36.98 -59.91 5.50
N LEU A 12 35.74 -60.32 5.79
CA LEU A 12 34.59 -60.11 4.87
C LEU A 12 34.25 -58.62 4.86
N GLY A 13 34.60 -57.92 3.78
CA GLY A 13 34.18 -56.54 3.53
C GLY A 13 32.67 -56.46 3.25
N PHE A 14 31.86 -56.06 4.22
CA PHE A 14 30.48 -55.63 4.02
C PHE A 14 30.50 -54.27 3.33
N ALA A 15 30.26 -54.21 2.03
CA ALA A 15 29.95 -52.98 1.32
C ALA A 15 28.55 -52.52 1.75
N LEU A 16 28.49 -51.54 2.65
CA LEU A 16 27.29 -50.77 2.95
C LEU A 16 26.90 -49.96 1.73
N ALA A 17 26.06 -50.55 0.89
CA ALA A 17 25.32 -49.77 -0.10
C ALA A 17 24.34 -48.87 0.63
N SER A 18 24.73 -47.60 0.90
CA SER A 18 23.81 -46.57 1.33
C SER A 18 22.75 -46.44 0.22
N PRO A 19 21.44 -46.60 0.53
CA PRO A 19 20.42 -46.30 -0.46
C PRO A 19 20.52 -44.81 -0.74
N ALA A 20 20.93 -44.44 -1.94
CA ALA A 20 20.71 -43.11 -2.47
C ALA A 20 19.20 -42.86 -2.40
N VAL A 21 18.74 -42.10 -1.44
CA VAL A 21 17.37 -41.59 -1.40
C VAL A 21 17.27 -40.64 -2.59
N VAL A 22 16.87 -41.19 -3.74
CA VAL A 22 16.41 -40.36 -4.85
C VAL A 22 15.16 -39.65 -4.34
N ARG A 23 15.34 -38.45 -3.84
CA ARG A 23 14.20 -37.53 -3.60
C ARG A 23 13.57 -37.33 -4.97
N ALA A 24 12.41 -37.92 -5.19
CA ALA A 24 11.58 -37.61 -6.33
C ALA A 24 11.39 -36.07 -6.30
N GLN A 25 12.00 -35.38 -7.28
CA GLN A 25 11.78 -33.95 -7.43
C GLN A 25 10.29 -33.75 -7.58
N ASP A 26 9.68 -32.98 -6.65
CA ASP A 26 8.28 -32.60 -6.76
C ASP A 26 8.07 -31.92 -8.12
N LYS A 27 7.19 -32.51 -8.95
CA LYS A 27 6.91 -32.00 -10.29
C LYS A 27 5.61 -31.24 -10.31
N ILE A 28 5.53 -30.27 -11.21
CA ILE A 28 4.29 -29.53 -11.45
C ILE A 28 3.14 -30.50 -11.76
N PRO A 29 1.98 -30.35 -11.11
CA PRO A 29 0.90 -31.34 -11.19
C PRO A 29 0.10 -31.29 -12.48
N VAL A 30 0.35 -30.33 -13.37
CA VAL A 30 -0.39 -30.13 -14.62
C VAL A 30 0.53 -30.19 -15.82
N LYS A 31 -0.03 -30.61 -16.96
CA LYS A 31 0.63 -30.51 -18.26
C LYS A 31 -0.09 -29.43 -19.07
N PHE A 32 0.58 -28.28 -19.25
CA PHE A 32 0.03 -27.17 -20.04
C PHE A 32 -0.30 -27.63 -21.49
N GLY A 33 -1.40 -27.10 -22.05
CA GLY A 33 -1.94 -27.49 -23.35
C GLY A 33 -2.69 -28.82 -23.36
N LYS A 34 -2.85 -29.49 -22.20
CA LYS A 34 -3.65 -30.71 -22.06
C LYS A 34 -4.60 -30.59 -20.88
N VAL A 35 -5.88 -30.40 -21.17
CA VAL A 35 -6.97 -30.37 -20.20
C VAL A 35 -7.85 -31.58 -20.35
N THR A 36 -8.15 -32.25 -19.25
CA THR A 36 -8.99 -33.46 -19.19
C THR A 36 -10.28 -33.16 -18.41
N PRO A 37 -11.34 -34.00 -18.55
CA PRO A 37 -12.55 -33.82 -17.75
C PRO A 37 -12.31 -33.81 -16.23
N GLN A 38 -11.27 -34.51 -15.75
CA GLN A 38 -10.90 -34.51 -14.31
C GLN A 38 -10.42 -33.14 -13.82
N ASP A 39 -9.80 -32.33 -14.66
CA ASP A 39 -9.33 -31.00 -14.30
C ASP A 39 -10.48 -30.06 -13.87
N PHE A 40 -11.71 -30.35 -14.37
CA PHE A 40 -12.93 -29.62 -14.00
C PHE A 40 -13.47 -29.96 -12.60
N SER A 41 -12.90 -30.96 -11.91
CA SER A 41 -13.26 -31.28 -10.52
C SER A 41 -12.45 -30.49 -9.48
N VAL A 42 -11.42 -29.75 -9.87
CA VAL A 42 -10.59 -28.95 -8.95
C VAL A 42 -11.45 -27.87 -8.32
N THR A 43 -11.46 -27.80 -6.98
CA THR A 43 -12.20 -26.81 -6.18
C THR A 43 -11.28 -26.11 -5.21
N GLY A 44 -11.77 -25.04 -4.59
CA GLY A 44 -11.09 -24.35 -3.48
C GLY A 44 -11.14 -25.09 -2.14
N ALA A 45 -11.71 -26.29 -2.09
CA ALA A 45 -11.87 -27.05 -0.85
C ALA A 45 -10.52 -27.29 -0.17
N GLY A 46 -10.43 -26.93 1.11
CA GLY A 46 -9.20 -27.05 1.90
C GLY A 46 -8.34 -25.77 1.93
N LEU A 47 -8.54 -24.81 1.00
CA LEU A 47 -7.86 -23.51 1.02
C LEU A 47 -8.85 -22.36 1.27
N ASP A 48 -9.82 -22.22 0.38
CA ASP A 48 -10.90 -21.23 0.49
C ASP A 48 -12.15 -21.81 -0.21
N SER A 49 -13.11 -22.32 0.56
CA SER A 49 -14.36 -22.86 0.03
C SER A 49 -15.26 -21.79 -0.60
N ALA A 50 -15.03 -20.52 -0.28
CA ALA A 50 -15.75 -19.37 -0.82
C ALA A 50 -15.08 -18.75 -2.06
N ALA A 51 -13.94 -19.25 -2.48
CA ALA A 51 -13.17 -18.71 -3.60
C ALA A 51 -14.03 -18.59 -4.88
N ASP A 52 -13.81 -17.50 -5.61
CA ASP A 52 -14.49 -17.22 -6.88
C ASP A 52 -13.75 -17.83 -8.07
N ALA A 53 -12.43 -17.99 -7.94
CA ALA A 53 -11.57 -18.71 -8.88
C ALA A 53 -10.40 -19.36 -8.12
N ILE A 54 -9.72 -20.32 -8.74
CA ILE A 54 -8.54 -20.98 -8.19
C ILE A 54 -7.45 -21.10 -9.25
N VAL A 55 -6.22 -20.76 -8.87
CA VAL A 55 -5.03 -21.02 -9.69
C VAL A 55 -4.61 -22.47 -9.45
N VAL A 56 -4.70 -23.30 -10.49
CA VAL A 56 -4.32 -24.71 -10.42
C VAL A 56 -2.80 -24.86 -10.45
N ALA A 57 -2.16 -24.11 -11.36
CA ALA A 57 -0.71 -24.02 -11.45
C ALA A 57 -0.29 -22.69 -12.07
N ASP A 58 0.79 -22.12 -11.55
CA ASP A 58 1.49 -20.96 -12.08
C ASP A 58 2.97 -21.28 -12.13
N PHE A 59 3.57 -21.24 -13.31
CA PHE A 59 4.94 -21.64 -13.56
C PHE A 59 5.67 -20.57 -14.34
N GLY A 60 6.85 -20.18 -13.86
CA GLY A 60 7.72 -19.21 -14.51
C GLY A 60 9.14 -19.68 -14.62
N THR A 61 9.81 -19.27 -15.68
CA THR A 61 11.27 -19.43 -15.85
C THR A 61 11.87 -18.12 -16.34
N SER A 62 13.08 -17.80 -15.85
CA SER A 62 13.92 -16.74 -16.42
C SER A 62 15.30 -17.28 -16.75
N THR A 63 15.78 -16.95 -17.94
CA THR A 63 17.12 -17.31 -18.43
C THR A 63 17.82 -16.11 -19.06
N PHE A 64 19.15 -16.14 -19.07
CA PHE A 64 19.98 -15.15 -19.75
C PHE A 64 20.60 -15.80 -20.98
N ASP A 65 20.34 -15.23 -22.13
CA ASP A 65 20.90 -15.70 -23.41
C ASP A 65 21.88 -14.67 -23.97
N GLY A 66 23.02 -15.18 -24.45
CA GLY A 66 23.99 -14.34 -25.15
C GLY A 66 23.41 -13.91 -26.50
N ASN A 67 23.37 -12.59 -26.74
CA ASN A 67 22.87 -12.04 -27.99
C ASN A 67 24.03 -11.89 -29.01
N PRO A 68 24.04 -12.64 -30.12
CA PRO A 68 25.09 -12.50 -31.14
C PRO A 68 25.09 -11.17 -31.90
N LYS A 69 24.10 -10.32 -31.64
CA LYS A 69 23.98 -8.93 -32.17
C LYS A 69 24.01 -7.87 -31.08
N GLY A 70 24.30 -8.24 -29.85
CA GLY A 70 24.35 -7.39 -28.70
C GLY A 70 24.90 -8.11 -27.47
N TRP A 71 24.64 -7.59 -26.26
CA TRP A 71 25.14 -8.16 -25.02
C TRP A 71 24.42 -9.42 -24.59
N PHE A 72 23.38 -9.28 -23.81
CA PHE A 72 22.55 -10.35 -23.29
C PHE A 72 21.08 -9.95 -23.41
N ASP A 73 20.24 -10.95 -23.67
CA ASP A 73 18.80 -10.85 -23.54
C ASP A 73 18.34 -11.68 -22.33
N LEU A 74 17.37 -11.15 -21.60
CA LEU A 74 16.67 -11.84 -20.53
C LEU A 74 15.37 -12.41 -21.10
N GLU A 75 15.21 -13.72 -21.11
CA GLU A 75 13.97 -14.37 -21.49
C GLU A 75 13.18 -14.80 -20.26
N PHE A 76 11.91 -14.38 -20.19
CA PHE A 76 10.96 -14.79 -19.18
C PHE A 76 9.81 -15.55 -19.81
N HIS A 77 9.60 -16.79 -19.37
CA HIS A 77 8.46 -17.60 -19.78
C HIS A 77 7.51 -17.81 -18.60
N ARG A 78 6.19 -17.63 -18.83
CA ARG A 78 5.14 -17.93 -17.85
C ARG A 78 4.07 -18.81 -18.46
N SER A 79 3.62 -19.81 -17.68
CA SER A 79 2.46 -20.65 -18.00
C SER A 79 1.55 -20.72 -16.77
N ARG A 80 0.27 -20.38 -16.95
CA ARG A 80 -0.69 -20.37 -15.86
C ARG A 80 -1.98 -21.06 -16.27
N ARG A 81 -2.49 -21.94 -15.37
CA ARG A 81 -3.80 -22.56 -15.46
C ARG A 81 -4.62 -22.15 -14.25
N MET A 82 -5.85 -21.71 -14.49
CA MET A 82 -6.79 -21.38 -13.43
C MET A 82 -8.19 -21.89 -13.77
N ARG A 83 -9.01 -22.10 -12.74
CA ARG A 83 -10.41 -22.47 -12.89
C ARG A 83 -11.29 -21.38 -12.33
N ILE A 84 -12.29 -20.96 -13.08
CA ILE A 84 -13.36 -20.06 -12.63
C ILE A 84 -14.37 -20.91 -11.89
N LEU A 85 -14.69 -20.53 -10.65
CA LEU A 85 -15.64 -21.28 -9.81
C LEU A 85 -17.02 -20.60 -9.78
N LYS A 86 -17.04 -19.26 -9.86
CA LYS A 86 -18.27 -18.46 -9.81
C LYS A 86 -18.18 -17.30 -10.80
N ARG A 87 -19.31 -16.69 -11.13
CA ARG A 87 -19.37 -15.50 -12.01
C ARG A 87 -18.59 -14.31 -11.45
N THR A 88 -18.55 -14.16 -10.13
CA THR A 88 -17.75 -13.13 -9.45
C THR A 88 -16.24 -13.25 -9.65
N GLY A 89 -15.75 -14.37 -10.18
CA GLY A 89 -14.34 -14.58 -10.55
C GLY A 89 -14.02 -14.25 -12.02
N PHE A 90 -14.93 -13.64 -12.79
CA PHE A 90 -14.72 -13.34 -14.20
C PHE A 90 -13.67 -12.25 -14.46
N ASP A 91 -13.38 -11.42 -13.47
CA ASP A 91 -12.26 -10.45 -13.51
C ASP A 91 -10.90 -11.13 -13.70
N ALA A 92 -10.73 -12.37 -13.21
CA ALA A 92 -9.54 -13.19 -13.42
C ALA A 92 -9.29 -13.56 -14.89
N ALA A 93 -10.28 -13.38 -15.78
CA ALA A 93 -10.15 -13.67 -17.21
C ALA A 93 -9.45 -12.56 -18.02
N THR A 94 -9.15 -11.43 -17.42
CA THR A 94 -8.37 -10.35 -18.07
C THR A 94 -6.93 -10.42 -17.60
N VAL A 95 -6.02 -10.66 -18.54
CA VAL A 95 -4.58 -10.73 -18.31
C VAL A 95 -3.92 -9.44 -18.81
N LYS A 96 -3.03 -8.88 -17.99
CA LYS A 96 -2.26 -7.67 -18.26
C LYS A 96 -0.77 -8.01 -18.11
N ILE A 97 0.02 -7.66 -19.13
CA ILE A 97 1.45 -7.92 -19.17
C ILE A 97 2.17 -6.57 -19.35
N PRO A 98 2.76 -6.02 -18.28
CA PRO A 98 3.51 -4.77 -18.38
C PRO A 98 4.84 -5.01 -19.10
N LEU A 99 5.24 -4.07 -19.96
CA LEU A 99 6.47 -4.10 -20.74
C LEU A 99 7.20 -2.76 -20.59
N TYR A 100 8.48 -2.80 -20.27
CA TYR A 100 9.30 -1.62 -20.11
C TYR A 100 9.82 -1.10 -21.46
N VAL A 101 9.85 0.22 -21.62
CA VAL A 101 10.36 0.93 -22.79
C VAL A 101 11.43 1.91 -22.35
N GLY A 102 12.68 1.69 -22.76
CA GLY A 102 13.83 2.55 -22.43
C GLY A 102 14.53 3.06 -23.68
N GLY A 103 14.36 4.34 -24.00
CA GLY A 103 14.96 4.93 -25.20
C GLY A 103 14.52 4.27 -26.50
N THR A 104 15.49 3.68 -27.22
CA THR A 104 15.22 2.94 -28.49
C THR A 104 14.90 1.45 -28.26
N ASN A 105 15.08 0.95 -27.04
CA ASN A 105 14.87 -0.44 -26.67
C ASN A 105 13.53 -0.64 -25.97
N ALA A 106 12.92 -1.80 -26.15
CA ALA A 106 11.67 -2.17 -25.50
C ALA A 106 11.62 -3.68 -25.22
N GLU A 107 11.01 -4.05 -24.11
CA GLU A 107 10.59 -5.44 -23.87
C GLU A 107 9.50 -5.83 -24.86
N LYS A 108 9.46 -7.11 -25.23
CA LYS A 108 8.55 -7.62 -26.24
C LYS A 108 8.01 -8.99 -25.86
N ILE A 109 6.74 -9.23 -26.16
CA ILE A 109 6.16 -10.57 -26.13
C ILE A 109 6.51 -11.27 -27.46
N ILE A 110 7.30 -12.32 -27.39
CA ILE A 110 7.73 -13.08 -28.57
C ILE A 110 6.83 -14.28 -28.85
N SER A 111 6.07 -14.73 -27.85
CA SER A 111 5.02 -15.73 -28.04
C SER A 111 3.91 -15.53 -27.02
N LEU A 112 2.64 -15.67 -27.44
CA LEU A 112 1.47 -15.64 -26.56
C LEU A 112 0.47 -16.69 -27.04
N LYS A 113 0.01 -17.54 -26.11
CA LYS A 113 -1.08 -18.50 -26.33
C LYS A 113 -2.04 -18.41 -25.15
N ALA A 114 -3.34 -18.39 -25.43
CA ALA A 114 -4.37 -18.44 -24.39
C ALA A 114 -5.58 -19.21 -24.91
N SER A 115 -6.20 -20.00 -24.05
CA SER A 115 -7.37 -20.82 -24.36
C SER A 115 -8.31 -20.91 -23.18
N THR A 116 -9.60 -20.87 -23.46
CA THR A 116 -10.67 -21.22 -22.53
C THR A 116 -11.10 -22.64 -22.82
N TYR A 117 -11.18 -23.47 -21.79
CA TYR A 117 -11.70 -24.83 -21.86
C TYR A 117 -13.03 -24.89 -21.11
N THR A 118 -14.04 -25.48 -21.76
CA THR A 118 -15.35 -25.77 -21.16
C THR A 118 -15.65 -27.25 -21.22
N LEU A 119 -16.46 -27.74 -20.29
CA LEU A 119 -16.93 -29.14 -20.31
C LEU A 119 -18.37 -29.15 -20.83
N GLU A 120 -18.58 -29.74 -22.02
CA GLU A 120 -19.88 -29.83 -22.69
C GLU A 120 -20.18 -31.32 -22.98
N ASP A 121 -21.25 -31.83 -22.43
CA ASP A 121 -21.64 -33.25 -22.54
C ASP A 121 -20.51 -34.25 -22.20
N GLY A 122 -19.71 -33.91 -21.16
CA GLY A 122 -18.58 -34.71 -20.71
C GLY A 122 -17.34 -34.62 -21.59
N LYS A 123 -17.34 -33.77 -22.62
CA LYS A 123 -16.20 -33.53 -23.52
C LYS A 123 -15.59 -32.14 -23.26
N VAL A 124 -14.29 -32.08 -23.34
CA VAL A 124 -13.57 -30.80 -23.23
C VAL A 124 -13.62 -30.08 -24.58
N VAL A 125 -14.12 -28.85 -24.56
CA VAL A 125 -14.16 -27.95 -25.72
C VAL A 125 -13.17 -26.84 -25.49
N GLU A 126 -12.25 -26.61 -26.45
CA GLU A 126 -11.25 -25.52 -26.40
C GLU A 126 -11.66 -24.36 -27.29
N THR A 127 -11.62 -23.14 -26.76
CA THR A 127 -11.76 -21.88 -27.50
C THR A 127 -10.48 -21.06 -27.36
N LYS A 128 -9.75 -20.90 -28.46
CA LYS A 128 -8.46 -20.18 -28.48
C LYS A 128 -8.67 -18.68 -28.56
N LEU A 129 -7.75 -17.93 -27.94
CA LEU A 129 -7.65 -16.47 -28.11
C LEU A 129 -7.28 -16.13 -29.56
N ASP A 130 -8.01 -15.22 -30.18
CA ASP A 130 -7.61 -14.61 -31.45
C ASP A 130 -6.52 -13.56 -31.17
N SER A 131 -5.45 -13.60 -31.94
CA SER A 131 -4.35 -12.62 -31.83
C SER A 131 -4.81 -11.16 -32.01
N LYS A 132 -5.91 -10.93 -32.75
CA LYS A 132 -6.53 -9.62 -32.89
C LYS A 132 -7.22 -9.10 -31.62
N SER A 133 -7.42 -9.96 -30.64
CA SER A 133 -8.00 -9.63 -29.33
C SER A 133 -6.94 -9.29 -28.27
N VAL A 134 -5.69 -9.11 -28.66
CA VAL A 134 -4.61 -8.60 -27.84
C VAL A 134 -4.44 -7.11 -28.12
N PHE A 135 -4.47 -6.29 -27.08
CA PHE A 135 -4.41 -4.83 -27.19
C PHE A 135 -3.19 -4.31 -26.43
N THR A 136 -2.59 -3.25 -26.95
CA THR A 136 -1.46 -2.56 -26.31
C THR A 136 -1.89 -1.17 -25.87
N ASP A 137 -1.79 -0.88 -24.58
CA ASP A 137 -2.07 0.42 -24.00
C ASP A 137 -0.76 1.10 -23.55
N LYS A 138 -0.65 2.40 -23.76
CA LYS A 138 0.45 3.21 -23.21
C LYS A 138 0.09 3.66 -21.80
N ILE A 139 0.82 3.17 -20.80
CA ILE A 139 0.60 3.50 -19.39
C ILE A 139 1.38 4.76 -18.98
N SER A 140 2.65 4.88 -19.44
CA SER A 140 3.50 6.03 -19.16
C SER A 140 4.56 6.24 -20.24
N LYS A 141 5.53 7.14 -20.02
CA LYS A 141 6.69 7.33 -20.91
C LYS A 141 7.51 6.04 -21.07
N HIS A 142 7.59 5.24 -19.99
CA HIS A 142 8.48 4.07 -19.91
C HIS A 142 7.73 2.74 -19.78
N TRP A 143 6.39 2.73 -19.80
CA TRP A 143 5.61 1.52 -19.67
C TRP A 143 4.48 1.45 -20.67
N ILE A 144 4.38 0.30 -21.33
CA ILE A 144 3.23 -0.14 -22.11
C ILE A 144 2.67 -1.42 -21.49
N GLU A 145 1.41 -1.75 -21.75
CA GLU A 145 0.75 -2.95 -21.25
C GLU A 145 0.12 -3.70 -22.41
N GLU A 146 0.50 -4.96 -22.64
CA GLU A 146 -0.28 -5.85 -23.46
C GLU A 146 -1.38 -6.50 -22.63
N LYS A 147 -2.62 -6.46 -23.12
CA LYS A 147 -3.77 -7.02 -22.42
C LYS A 147 -4.68 -7.80 -23.34
N PHE A 148 -5.30 -8.85 -22.77
CA PHE A 148 -6.33 -9.63 -23.43
C PHE A 148 -7.34 -10.17 -22.41
N THR A 149 -8.55 -10.47 -22.89
CA THR A 149 -9.58 -11.16 -22.11
C THR A 149 -9.86 -12.52 -22.76
N PHE A 150 -9.98 -13.56 -21.96
CA PHE A 150 -10.29 -14.89 -22.44
C PHE A 150 -11.63 -14.96 -23.14
N PRO A 151 -11.74 -15.61 -24.33
CA PRO A 151 -13.01 -15.79 -25.02
C PRO A 151 -13.89 -16.84 -24.34
N ALA A 152 -15.18 -16.89 -24.67
CA ALA A 152 -16.16 -17.90 -24.27
C ALA A 152 -16.18 -18.20 -22.73
N LEU A 153 -16.05 -17.17 -21.93
CA LEU A 153 -15.98 -17.25 -20.47
C LEU A 153 -17.31 -17.75 -19.89
N LYS A 154 -17.23 -18.83 -19.08
CA LYS A 154 -18.37 -19.42 -18.37
C LYS A 154 -17.94 -19.79 -16.95
N GLU A 155 -18.90 -19.87 -16.03
CA GLU A 155 -18.71 -20.48 -14.72
C GLU A 155 -18.28 -21.95 -14.89
N GLY A 156 -17.27 -22.37 -14.13
CA GLY A 156 -16.66 -23.69 -14.24
C GLY A 156 -15.57 -23.81 -15.31
N ALA A 157 -15.37 -22.81 -16.17
CA ALA A 157 -14.35 -22.85 -17.21
C ALA A 157 -12.92 -22.92 -16.64
N ILE A 158 -12.02 -23.54 -17.39
CA ILE A 158 -10.57 -23.53 -17.16
C ILE A 158 -9.94 -22.56 -18.14
N LEU A 159 -9.14 -21.64 -17.64
CA LEU A 159 -8.38 -20.66 -18.39
C LEU A 159 -6.91 -21.06 -18.35
N GLU A 160 -6.28 -21.12 -19.51
CA GLU A 160 -4.85 -21.42 -19.60
C GLU A 160 -4.18 -20.45 -20.55
N TYR A 161 -3.06 -19.86 -20.13
CA TYR A 161 -2.21 -19.07 -20.99
C TYR A 161 -0.73 -19.36 -20.78
N SER A 162 0.05 -19.07 -21.80
CA SER A 162 1.50 -19.01 -21.73
C SER A 162 2.02 -17.89 -22.61
N TYR A 163 3.09 -17.23 -22.16
CA TYR A 163 3.81 -16.25 -22.96
C TYR A 163 5.31 -16.31 -22.70
N THR A 164 6.07 -15.79 -23.66
CA THR A 164 7.50 -15.53 -23.51
C THR A 164 7.76 -14.06 -23.77
N GLN A 165 8.41 -13.41 -22.81
CA GLN A 165 8.85 -12.02 -22.89
C GLN A 165 10.37 -12.01 -23.07
N SER A 166 10.87 -11.20 -24.01
CA SER A 166 12.29 -10.91 -24.17
C SER A 166 12.57 -9.49 -23.73
N SER A 167 13.62 -9.29 -22.96
CA SER A 167 14.05 -7.99 -22.39
C SER A 167 15.54 -7.79 -22.63
N PRO A 168 15.96 -6.67 -23.26
CA PRO A 168 17.36 -6.27 -23.31
C PRO A 168 17.84 -5.59 -22.00
N PHE A 169 16.96 -5.49 -21.00
CA PHE A 169 17.23 -4.79 -19.74
C PHE A 169 17.56 -5.78 -18.62
N LEU A 170 18.83 -5.99 -18.36
CA LEU A 170 19.30 -6.91 -17.30
C LEU A 170 18.83 -6.49 -15.91
N THR A 171 18.53 -5.23 -15.69
CA THR A 171 17.98 -4.73 -14.41
C THR A 171 16.55 -5.19 -14.15
N ASN A 172 15.85 -5.70 -15.18
CA ASN A 172 14.41 -6.06 -15.12
C ASN A 172 14.18 -7.56 -15.00
N LEU A 173 15.05 -8.29 -14.27
CA LEU A 173 14.78 -9.70 -13.95
C LEU A 173 13.41 -9.81 -13.26
N GLN A 174 12.51 -10.59 -13.87
CA GLN A 174 11.10 -10.59 -13.50
C GLN A 174 10.89 -11.07 -12.06
N PRO A 175 10.14 -10.31 -11.24
CA PRO A 175 9.73 -10.76 -9.92
C PRO A 175 8.69 -11.87 -10.04
N TRP A 176 8.55 -12.69 -8.99
CA TRP A 176 7.54 -13.74 -8.94
C TRP A 176 6.69 -13.66 -7.68
N ALA A 177 5.39 -13.44 -7.86
CA ALA A 177 4.41 -13.49 -6.80
C ALA A 177 3.83 -14.91 -6.71
N PHE A 178 4.14 -15.61 -5.62
CA PHE A 178 3.58 -16.94 -5.34
C PHE A 178 2.13 -16.86 -4.88
N GLN A 179 1.73 -15.73 -4.33
CA GLN A 179 0.42 -15.46 -3.73
C GLN A 179 -0.28 -14.31 -4.47
N GLY A 180 -1.60 -14.30 -4.46
CA GLY A 180 -2.40 -13.27 -5.09
C GLY A 180 -3.84 -13.28 -4.57
N ALA A 181 -4.76 -12.65 -5.31
CA ALA A 181 -6.18 -12.53 -4.94
C ALA A 181 -6.95 -13.87 -4.93
N TYR A 182 -6.41 -14.90 -5.55
CA TYR A 182 -7.01 -16.23 -5.61
C TYR A 182 -6.10 -17.28 -4.98
N PRO A 183 -6.65 -18.32 -4.34
CA PRO A 183 -5.83 -19.42 -3.84
C PRO A 183 -5.11 -20.13 -4.99
N CYS A 184 -3.89 -20.60 -4.72
CA CYS A 184 -3.04 -21.25 -5.70
C CYS A 184 -2.56 -22.61 -5.18
N LEU A 185 -2.80 -23.69 -5.97
CA LEU A 185 -2.40 -25.04 -5.57
C LEU A 185 -0.90 -25.29 -5.78
N TRP A 186 -0.33 -24.73 -6.86
CA TRP A 186 1.09 -24.85 -7.19
C TRP A 186 1.59 -23.57 -7.83
N SER A 187 2.59 -22.94 -7.21
CA SER A 187 3.31 -21.78 -7.76
C SER A 187 4.80 -22.08 -7.76
N GLU A 188 5.43 -22.01 -8.93
CA GLU A 188 6.83 -22.38 -9.13
C GLU A 188 7.55 -21.34 -9.97
N TYR A 189 8.74 -20.95 -9.53
CA TYR A 189 9.63 -20.09 -10.28
C TYR A 189 11.03 -20.66 -10.34
N GLN A 190 11.61 -20.66 -11.53
CA GLN A 190 12.98 -21.08 -11.80
C GLN A 190 13.74 -19.93 -12.45
N VAL A 191 14.96 -19.70 -11.99
CA VAL A 191 15.82 -18.63 -12.53
C VAL A 191 17.24 -19.16 -12.69
N ASP A 192 17.78 -19.03 -13.87
CA ASP A 192 19.16 -19.38 -14.22
C ASP A 192 19.98 -18.10 -14.25
N ILE A 193 20.80 -17.84 -13.23
CA ILE A 193 21.61 -16.62 -13.11
C ILE A 193 23.08 -16.94 -13.37
N PRO A 194 23.70 -16.37 -14.43
CA PRO A 194 25.17 -16.43 -14.62
C PRO A 194 25.90 -15.76 -13.44
N ASP A 195 26.97 -16.39 -12.96
CA ASP A 195 27.74 -15.91 -11.80
C ASP A 195 28.33 -14.51 -11.99
N PHE A 196 28.53 -14.06 -13.21
CA PHE A 196 29.01 -12.69 -13.47
C PHE A 196 27.94 -11.61 -13.27
N PHE A 197 26.65 -11.95 -13.18
CA PHE A 197 25.58 -11.02 -12.78
C PHE A 197 25.29 -11.18 -11.29
N LYS A 198 25.67 -10.18 -10.50
CA LYS A 198 25.49 -10.22 -9.04
C LYS A 198 24.13 -9.65 -8.67
N TYR A 199 23.12 -10.51 -8.52
CA TYR A 199 21.79 -10.12 -8.07
C TYR A 199 21.65 -10.26 -6.56
N VAL A 200 20.97 -9.30 -5.94
CA VAL A 200 20.39 -9.45 -4.61
C VAL A 200 18.99 -10.00 -4.78
N THR A 201 18.72 -11.09 -4.07
CA THR A 201 17.39 -11.70 -4.02
C THR A 201 16.63 -11.19 -2.81
N LEU A 202 15.46 -10.62 -3.02
CA LEU A 202 14.59 -10.04 -2.01
C LEU A 202 13.35 -10.92 -1.86
N SER A 203 13.21 -11.59 -0.71
CA SER A 203 12.02 -12.39 -0.39
C SER A 203 11.09 -11.63 0.54
N GLN A 204 9.80 -11.74 0.30
CA GLN A 204 8.73 -11.09 1.06
C GLN A 204 7.61 -12.09 1.34
N GLY A 205 6.81 -11.80 2.38
CA GLY A 205 5.64 -12.60 2.78
C GLY A 205 5.90 -13.57 3.92
N PHE A 206 4.86 -14.29 4.34
CA PHE A 206 4.86 -15.13 5.54
C PHE A 206 4.81 -16.63 5.23
N LEU A 207 4.68 -17.01 3.95
CA LEU A 207 4.56 -18.41 3.56
C LEU A 207 5.93 -19.06 3.37
N THR A 208 6.00 -20.35 3.67
CA THR A 208 7.22 -21.14 3.52
C THR A 208 7.28 -21.82 2.16
N TYR A 209 8.49 -21.94 1.60
CA TYR A 209 8.72 -22.70 0.39
C TYR A 209 8.61 -24.21 0.65
N LYS A 210 7.92 -24.94 -0.23
CA LYS A 210 7.96 -26.39 -0.31
C LYS A 210 9.30 -26.86 -0.89
N VAL A 211 9.80 -26.12 -1.90
CA VAL A 211 11.13 -26.30 -2.48
C VAL A 211 11.84 -24.97 -2.51
N ASN A 212 13.07 -24.94 -2.06
CA ASN A 212 14.03 -23.86 -2.20
C ASN A 212 15.39 -24.50 -2.42
N SER A 213 15.81 -24.59 -3.68
CA SER A 213 17.03 -25.27 -4.08
C SER A 213 17.77 -24.51 -5.16
N SER A 214 19.06 -24.76 -5.26
CA SER A 214 19.90 -24.27 -6.34
C SER A 214 20.89 -25.34 -6.77
N ASP A 215 21.12 -25.40 -8.08
CA ASP A 215 22.15 -26.24 -8.72
C ASP A 215 23.04 -25.33 -9.58
N SER A 216 24.28 -25.76 -9.83
CA SER A 216 25.24 -24.99 -10.65
C SER A 216 25.72 -25.82 -11.84
N ARG A 217 25.83 -25.17 -13.00
CA ARG A 217 26.37 -25.78 -14.23
C ARG A 217 27.21 -24.77 -15.01
N GLN A 218 28.22 -25.28 -15.71
CA GLN A 218 29.02 -24.48 -16.67
C GLN A 218 28.19 -24.20 -17.94
N VAL A 219 28.18 -22.95 -18.39
CA VAL A 219 27.53 -22.53 -19.64
C VAL A 219 28.46 -21.57 -20.38
N ALA A 220 28.48 -21.67 -21.70
CA ALA A 220 29.21 -20.73 -22.57
C ALA A 220 28.21 -19.80 -23.28
N PHE A 221 28.47 -18.52 -23.24
CA PHE A 221 27.65 -17.46 -23.84
C PHE A 221 28.43 -16.86 -25.02
N ASN A 222 27.79 -16.70 -26.17
CA ASN A 222 28.30 -15.95 -27.30
C ASN A 222 27.60 -14.61 -27.36
N ILE A 223 28.36 -13.54 -27.21
CA ILE A 223 27.84 -12.16 -27.22
C ILE A 223 28.62 -11.33 -28.23
N THR A 224 28.00 -10.25 -28.64
CA THR A 224 28.65 -9.22 -29.44
C THR A 224 28.55 -7.90 -28.67
N ASP A 225 29.72 -7.29 -28.39
CA ASP A 225 29.74 -5.91 -27.95
C ASP A 225 29.70 -5.02 -29.20
N PRO A 226 28.63 -4.25 -29.44
CA PRO A 226 28.59 -3.27 -30.51
C PRO A 226 29.48 -2.09 -30.15
N GLY A 227 30.78 -2.36 -29.95
CA GLY A 227 31.83 -1.36 -29.64
C GLY A 227 31.81 -0.27 -30.67
N GLY A 228 32.07 0.99 -30.24
CA GLY A 228 31.92 2.19 -31.06
C GLY A 228 32.44 2.06 -32.49
N ALA A 229 31.94 2.85 -33.35
CA ALA A 229 32.05 3.14 -34.79
C ALA A 229 32.93 2.29 -35.74
N GLU A 230 33.78 1.37 -35.29
CA GLU A 230 34.76 0.71 -36.17
C GLU A 230 34.69 -0.85 -36.22
N ARG A 231 34.18 -1.57 -35.21
CA ARG A 231 34.12 -3.04 -35.22
C ARG A 231 33.28 -3.61 -34.11
N ASP A 232 32.43 -4.61 -34.43
CA ASP A 232 31.76 -5.46 -33.45
C ASP A 232 32.77 -6.48 -32.88
N ASP A 233 32.96 -6.48 -31.57
CA ASP A 233 33.80 -7.46 -30.89
C ASP A 233 32.93 -8.65 -30.43
N HIS A 234 33.32 -9.85 -30.83
CA HIS A 234 32.65 -11.11 -30.46
C HIS A 234 33.38 -11.73 -29.28
N TYR A 235 32.65 -12.04 -28.22
CA TYR A 235 33.18 -12.70 -27.03
C TYR A 235 32.48 -14.05 -26.81
N ASN A 236 33.27 -15.05 -26.40
CA ASN A 236 32.77 -16.29 -25.82
C ASN A 236 33.10 -16.26 -24.33
N ILE A 237 32.09 -16.14 -23.49
CA ILE A 237 32.21 -16.09 -22.03
C ILE A 237 31.71 -17.42 -21.48
N SER A 238 32.59 -18.12 -20.74
CA SER A 238 32.22 -19.38 -20.08
C SER A 238 32.28 -19.17 -18.57
N ASP A 239 31.14 -19.41 -17.89
CA ASP A 239 31.04 -19.25 -16.43
C ASP A 239 29.99 -20.20 -15.85
N ASN A 240 29.92 -20.27 -14.51
CA ASN A 240 28.86 -20.97 -13.83
C ASN A 240 27.54 -20.23 -13.97
N VAL A 241 26.47 -21.01 -14.16
CA VAL A 241 25.09 -20.55 -14.05
C VAL A 241 24.48 -21.23 -12.85
N VAL A 242 23.94 -20.44 -11.92
CA VAL A 242 23.22 -20.94 -10.75
C VAL A 242 21.74 -21.01 -11.10
N ALA A 243 21.22 -22.24 -11.17
CA ALA A 243 19.81 -22.52 -11.41
C ALA A 243 19.05 -22.57 -10.09
N HIS A 244 18.30 -21.54 -9.78
CA HIS A 244 17.45 -21.47 -8.60
C HIS A 244 16.07 -22.02 -8.89
N ARG A 245 15.45 -22.68 -7.90
CA ARG A 245 14.09 -23.19 -7.97
C ARG A 245 13.35 -22.97 -6.66
N TRP A 246 12.22 -22.27 -6.74
CA TRP A 246 11.31 -22.04 -5.62
C TRP A 246 9.93 -22.58 -5.93
N VAL A 247 9.32 -23.29 -4.98
CA VAL A 247 7.97 -23.82 -5.12
C VAL A 247 7.19 -23.53 -3.84
N MET A 248 6.00 -22.99 -3.99
CA MET A 248 4.99 -22.92 -2.93
C MET A 248 3.75 -23.72 -3.36
N THR A 249 3.11 -24.41 -2.42
CA THR A 249 1.91 -25.19 -2.69
C THR A 249 0.82 -24.85 -1.68
N ASN A 250 -0.44 -25.01 -2.10
CA ASN A 250 -1.59 -24.71 -1.25
C ASN A 250 -1.54 -23.29 -0.66
N VAL A 251 -1.23 -22.33 -1.52
CA VAL A 251 -1.10 -20.92 -1.18
C VAL A 251 -2.48 -20.31 -1.01
N PRO A 252 -2.85 -19.78 0.17
CA PRO A 252 -4.14 -19.12 0.37
C PRO A 252 -4.19 -17.79 -0.40
N ALA A 253 -5.39 -17.37 -0.77
CA ALA A 253 -5.60 -16.01 -1.26
C ALA A 253 -5.22 -14.98 -0.20
N LEU A 254 -4.62 -13.87 -0.63
CA LEU A 254 -4.42 -12.69 0.22
C LEU A 254 -5.48 -11.66 -0.17
N LYS A 255 -6.42 -11.42 0.76
CA LYS A 255 -7.51 -10.46 0.59
C LYS A 255 -7.18 -9.18 1.34
N GLU A 256 -7.53 -8.05 0.74
CA GLU A 256 -7.44 -6.77 1.43
C GLU A 256 -8.50 -6.69 2.54
N GLU A 257 -8.07 -6.25 3.71
CA GLU A 257 -8.92 -6.03 4.87
C GLU A 257 -8.82 -4.56 5.30
N PRO A 258 -9.81 -4.04 6.07
CA PRO A 258 -9.72 -2.70 6.62
C PRO A 258 -8.39 -2.45 7.34
N TYR A 259 -7.91 -1.23 7.27
CA TYR A 259 -6.61 -0.85 7.83
C TYR A 259 -5.43 -1.65 7.26
N THR A 260 -5.39 -1.78 5.95
CA THR A 260 -4.24 -2.23 5.18
C THR A 260 -3.74 -1.07 4.33
N THR A 261 -2.45 -0.81 4.31
CA THR A 261 -1.87 0.21 3.42
C THR A 261 -1.93 -0.23 1.97
N THR A 262 -1.40 -1.41 1.71
CA THR A 262 -1.54 -2.18 0.46
C THR A 262 -1.21 -3.64 0.73
N VAL A 263 -1.94 -4.54 0.11
CA VAL A 263 -1.67 -6.00 0.18
C VAL A 263 -0.33 -6.37 -0.45
N ASP A 264 0.19 -5.53 -1.35
CA ASP A 264 1.47 -5.75 -2.03
C ASP A 264 2.67 -5.80 -1.08
N ASN A 265 2.54 -5.22 0.13
CA ASN A 265 3.53 -5.32 1.19
C ASN A 265 3.63 -6.73 1.79
N TYR A 266 2.60 -7.58 1.61
CA TYR A 266 2.43 -8.84 2.34
C TYR A 266 2.33 -10.05 1.43
N ILE A 267 2.15 -9.86 0.13
CA ILE A 267 2.17 -10.95 -0.87
C ILE A 267 3.49 -11.70 -0.74
N SER A 268 3.40 -13.04 -0.66
CA SER A 268 4.58 -13.90 -0.74
C SER A 268 5.16 -13.83 -2.15
N LYS A 269 6.30 -13.18 -2.30
CA LYS A 269 6.99 -12.94 -3.58
C LYS A 269 8.51 -12.95 -3.43
N ILE A 270 9.16 -13.09 -4.56
CA ILE A 270 10.60 -12.93 -4.72
C ILE A 270 10.87 -11.88 -5.79
N GLU A 271 11.83 -11.01 -5.52
CA GLU A 271 12.25 -9.92 -6.41
C GLU A 271 13.77 -9.93 -6.53
N PHE A 272 14.28 -9.33 -7.57
CA PHE A 272 15.71 -9.33 -7.87
C PHE A 272 16.17 -7.89 -8.13
N GLN A 273 17.34 -7.58 -7.60
CA GLN A 273 18.02 -6.32 -7.88
C GLN A 273 19.44 -6.59 -8.36
N LEU A 274 19.78 -6.15 -9.55
CA LEU A 274 21.15 -6.22 -10.05
C LEU A 274 22.03 -5.31 -9.18
N ALA A 275 22.95 -5.93 -8.44
CA ALA A 275 23.91 -5.21 -7.58
C ALA A 275 25.15 -4.82 -8.35
N GLY A 276 25.59 -5.65 -9.30
CA GLY A 276 26.76 -5.36 -10.12
C GLY A 276 27.06 -6.46 -11.11
N ILE A 277 28.05 -6.22 -11.94
CA ILE A 277 28.51 -7.12 -13.00
C ILE A 277 30.02 -7.36 -12.84
N GLN A 278 30.45 -8.61 -12.90
CA GLN A 278 31.85 -8.99 -12.84
C GLN A 278 32.11 -10.18 -13.75
N PHE A 279 32.55 -9.93 -14.98
CA PHE A 279 32.95 -11.00 -15.90
C PHE A 279 34.20 -11.74 -15.41
N PRO A 280 34.41 -13.00 -15.80
CA PRO A 280 35.60 -13.77 -15.44
C PRO A 280 36.89 -13.02 -15.76
N GLY A 281 37.73 -12.81 -14.72
CA GLY A 281 38.98 -12.04 -14.85
C GLY A 281 38.82 -10.52 -14.96
N GLY A 282 37.60 -10.01 -14.97
CA GLY A 282 37.28 -8.58 -15.08
C GLY A 282 37.10 -7.88 -13.73
N THR A 283 36.96 -6.55 -13.79
CA THR A 283 36.69 -5.69 -12.62
C THR A 283 35.19 -5.74 -12.29
N TYR A 284 34.86 -5.63 -10.99
CA TYR A 284 33.48 -5.48 -10.54
C TYR A 284 32.95 -4.09 -10.87
N HIS A 285 31.82 -4.03 -11.54
CA HIS A 285 31.06 -2.82 -11.83
C HIS A 285 29.82 -2.77 -10.93
N ASP A 286 29.76 -1.74 -10.08
CA ASP A 286 28.66 -1.53 -9.13
C ASP A 286 27.48 -0.85 -9.85
N GLU A 287 26.38 -1.58 -10.04
CA GLU A 287 25.16 -1.12 -10.72
C GLU A 287 24.12 -0.56 -9.75
N MET A 288 24.03 -1.10 -8.54
CA MET A 288 23.03 -0.67 -7.57
C MET A 288 23.43 0.65 -6.88
N GLY A 289 24.71 0.84 -6.66
CA GLY A 289 25.25 2.00 -5.96
C GLY A 289 25.03 1.97 -4.45
N SER A 290 25.30 3.09 -3.83
CA SER A 290 25.04 3.36 -2.42
C SER A 290 24.13 4.59 -2.29
N TRP A 291 23.53 4.78 -1.12
CA TRP A 291 22.70 5.97 -0.86
C TRP A 291 23.49 7.29 -1.07
N PHE A 292 24.80 7.29 -0.84
CA PHE A 292 25.66 8.43 -1.13
C PHE A 292 25.71 8.74 -2.65
N LYS A 293 25.98 7.70 -3.47
CA LYS A 293 26.01 7.85 -4.94
C LYS A 293 24.65 8.27 -5.50
N ILE A 294 23.58 7.63 -5.01
CA ILE A 294 22.21 7.93 -5.46
C ILE A 294 21.79 9.35 -5.08
N SER A 295 22.11 9.79 -3.86
CA SER A 295 21.81 11.17 -3.43
C SER A 295 22.52 12.18 -4.33
N GLY A 296 23.81 11.96 -4.59
CA GLY A 296 24.57 12.83 -5.51
C GLY A 296 24.04 12.81 -6.94
N ALA A 297 23.64 11.63 -7.45
CA ALA A 297 23.04 11.51 -8.78
C ALA A 297 21.69 12.25 -8.87
N LEU A 298 20.80 12.09 -7.87
CA LEU A 298 19.53 12.82 -7.82
C LEU A 298 19.74 14.34 -7.72
N MET A 299 20.74 14.80 -6.94
CA MET A 299 21.03 16.22 -6.85
C MET A 299 21.65 16.81 -8.13
N ALA A 300 22.27 15.98 -8.96
CA ALA A 300 22.80 16.37 -10.27
C ALA A 300 21.80 16.23 -11.41
N ASP A 301 20.67 15.56 -11.18
CA ASP A 301 19.65 15.30 -12.19
C ASP A 301 18.85 16.56 -12.52
N ASP A 302 18.74 16.90 -13.80
CA ASP A 302 17.99 18.07 -14.30
C ASP A 302 16.48 17.98 -14.00
N ASP A 303 15.94 16.77 -13.90
CA ASP A 303 14.54 16.53 -13.54
C ASP A 303 14.32 16.40 -12.01
N PHE A 304 15.35 16.72 -11.17
CA PHE A 304 15.25 16.67 -9.71
C PHE A 304 16.06 17.81 -9.05
N GLY A 305 17.28 17.53 -8.62
CA GLY A 305 18.05 18.40 -7.73
C GLY A 305 18.77 19.55 -8.40
N ALA A 306 19.19 19.41 -9.67
CA ALA A 306 19.93 20.45 -10.38
C ALA A 306 19.14 21.77 -10.50
N GLU A 307 17.82 21.71 -10.63
CA GLU A 307 16.94 22.89 -10.69
C GLU A 307 16.85 23.64 -9.35
N LEU A 308 17.17 23.03 -8.19
CA LEU A 308 17.03 23.66 -6.87
C LEU A 308 17.96 24.86 -6.67
N THR A 309 19.15 24.79 -7.24
CA THR A 309 20.20 25.84 -7.08
C THR A 309 20.60 26.52 -8.38
N LYS A 310 20.10 26.06 -9.53
CA LYS A 310 20.40 26.58 -10.85
C LYS A 310 19.75 27.93 -11.02
N ASN A 311 20.53 28.97 -11.25
CA ASN A 311 20.13 30.34 -11.59
C ASN A 311 18.66 30.73 -11.34
N ASN A 312 18.23 30.74 -10.09
CA ASN A 312 16.85 30.98 -9.66
C ASN A 312 16.51 32.47 -9.42
N GLY A 313 17.35 33.42 -9.90
CA GLY A 313 17.11 34.86 -9.77
C GLY A 313 15.81 35.36 -10.42
N TRP A 314 15.19 34.53 -11.27
CA TRP A 314 13.88 34.83 -11.85
C TRP A 314 12.74 34.92 -10.82
N MET A 315 12.92 34.40 -9.61
CA MET A 315 11.92 34.41 -8.54
C MET A 315 12.12 35.55 -7.50
N ASP A 316 13.16 36.39 -7.65
CA ASP A 316 13.55 37.42 -6.67
C ASP A 316 12.41 38.41 -6.33
N ASP A 317 11.77 38.96 -7.35
CA ASP A 317 10.72 39.98 -7.18
C ASP A 317 9.44 39.35 -6.60
N ASP A 318 9.10 38.15 -7.04
CA ASP A 318 7.98 37.40 -6.48
C ASP A 318 8.21 37.05 -5.02
N LEU A 319 9.39 36.54 -4.65
CA LEU A 319 9.74 36.24 -3.26
C LEU A 319 9.72 37.49 -2.37
N LYS A 320 10.21 38.63 -2.83
CA LYS A 320 10.09 39.90 -2.10
C LYS A 320 8.63 40.29 -1.87
N ALA A 321 7.77 40.08 -2.88
CA ALA A 321 6.35 40.39 -2.78
C ALA A 321 5.63 39.43 -1.81
N ILE A 322 5.90 38.11 -1.93
CA ILE A 322 5.31 37.06 -1.08
C ILE A 322 5.69 37.26 0.38
N THR A 323 6.96 37.57 0.66
CA THR A 323 7.48 37.69 2.03
C THR A 323 7.35 39.08 2.64
N ARG A 324 6.72 40.03 1.93
CA ARG A 324 6.52 41.38 2.41
C ARG A 324 5.83 41.42 3.78
N GLY A 325 6.38 42.19 4.71
CA GLY A 325 5.86 42.36 6.09
C GLY A 325 6.11 41.15 6.99
N ALA A 326 6.84 40.14 6.56
CA ALA A 326 7.23 39.06 7.47
C ALA A 326 8.20 39.60 8.56
N THR A 327 7.90 39.30 9.82
CA THR A 327 8.64 39.80 11.00
C THR A 327 9.76 38.88 11.45
N GLY A 328 9.81 37.63 10.92
CA GLY A 328 10.81 36.62 11.27
C GLY A 328 10.93 35.49 10.26
N GLY A 329 11.90 34.60 10.50
CA GLY A 329 12.16 33.47 9.63
C GLY A 329 10.96 32.53 9.49
N LEU A 330 10.29 32.24 10.59
CA LEU A 330 9.12 31.34 10.58
C LEU A 330 8.00 31.91 9.70
N GLU A 331 7.62 33.16 9.89
CA GLU A 331 6.55 33.79 9.10
C GLU A 331 6.93 33.88 7.61
N LYS A 332 8.21 34.14 7.32
CA LYS A 332 8.72 34.15 5.94
C LYS A 332 8.55 32.78 5.28
N ALA A 333 8.92 31.70 5.97
CA ALA A 333 8.77 30.34 5.45
C ALA A 333 7.29 29.95 5.29
N GLN A 334 6.44 30.31 6.25
CA GLN A 334 4.99 30.08 6.18
C GLN A 334 4.35 30.79 4.97
N LYS A 335 4.73 32.03 4.68
CA LYS A 335 4.23 32.78 3.52
C LYS A 335 4.64 32.15 2.19
N ILE A 336 5.88 31.64 2.09
CA ILE A 336 6.36 30.94 0.89
C ILE A 336 5.57 29.64 0.69
N PHE A 337 5.40 28.85 1.75
CA PHE A 337 4.63 27.62 1.72
C PHE A 337 3.16 27.88 1.32
N ALA A 338 2.50 28.80 2.00
CA ALA A 338 1.10 29.17 1.75
C ALA A 338 0.91 29.67 0.31
N TYR A 339 1.86 30.42 -0.22
CA TYR A 339 1.79 30.91 -1.59
C TYR A 339 1.69 29.78 -2.63
N ILE A 340 2.51 28.70 -2.49
CA ILE A 340 2.42 27.56 -3.39
C ILE A 340 1.13 26.78 -3.11
N ARG A 341 0.88 26.39 -1.87
CA ARG A 341 -0.31 25.64 -1.48
C ARG A 341 -1.63 26.25 -1.98
N ASP A 342 -1.75 27.58 -1.87
CA ASP A 342 -3.02 28.29 -2.12
C ASP A 342 -3.19 28.73 -3.58
N ASN A 343 -2.10 28.81 -4.37
CA ASN A 343 -2.13 29.37 -5.73
C ASN A 343 -1.76 28.37 -6.82
N PHE A 344 -1.39 27.14 -6.49
CA PHE A 344 -1.02 26.13 -7.47
C PHE A 344 -1.97 24.94 -7.43
N THR A 345 -2.13 24.27 -8.57
CA THR A 345 -2.94 23.06 -8.68
C THR A 345 -2.03 21.86 -8.82
N CYS A 346 -2.17 20.89 -7.91
CA CYS A 346 -1.51 19.61 -8.03
C CYS A 346 -2.25 18.71 -9.03
N THR A 347 -1.54 18.15 -10.01
CA THR A 347 -2.12 17.34 -11.08
C THR A 347 -2.01 15.84 -10.83
N SER A 348 -1.09 15.42 -9.95
CA SER A 348 -0.84 14.01 -9.59
C SER A 348 -0.09 13.95 -8.28
N HIS A 349 -0.28 12.85 -7.52
CA HIS A 349 0.35 12.60 -6.22
C HIS A 349 1.17 11.29 -6.21
N SER A 350 1.82 10.96 -7.30
CA SER A 350 2.61 9.72 -7.42
C SER A 350 3.75 9.88 -8.42
N ASN A 351 4.66 10.80 -8.13
CA ASN A 351 5.81 11.10 -8.98
C ASN A 351 7.07 11.29 -8.14
N LEU A 352 8.22 11.04 -8.73
CA LEU A 352 9.51 11.29 -8.09
C LEU A 352 10.25 12.46 -8.74
N TYR A 353 9.97 12.74 -10.01
CA TYR A 353 10.69 13.68 -10.84
C TYR A 353 9.82 14.83 -11.33
N LEU A 354 10.48 15.94 -11.66
CA LEU A 354 9.85 17.08 -12.30
C LEU A 354 9.21 16.68 -13.64
N SER A 355 8.02 17.17 -13.88
CA SER A 355 7.35 17.07 -15.20
C SER A 355 7.75 18.19 -16.15
N SER A 356 8.25 19.30 -15.58
CA SER A 356 8.68 20.50 -16.31
C SER A 356 9.69 21.31 -15.48
N PRO A 357 10.53 22.15 -16.10
CA PRO A 357 11.43 23.05 -15.37
C PRO A 357 10.68 23.93 -14.37
N LEU A 358 11.25 24.20 -13.18
CA LEU A 358 10.61 24.94 -12.10
C LEU A 358 10.06 26.31 -12.50
N LYS A 359 10.74 27.02 -13.40
CA LYS A 359 10.26 28.30 -13.95
C LYS A 359 8.95 28.14 -14.74
N THR A 360 8.77 27.03 -15.44
CA THR A 360 7.55 26.70 -16.18
C THR A 360 6.42 26.36 -15.22
N VAL A 361 6.68 25.53 -14.21
CA VAL A 361 5.73 25.20 -13.12
C VAL A 361 5.26 26.46 -12.43
N PHE A 362 6.19 27.37 -12.04
CA PHE A 362 5.84 28.63 -11.40
C PHE A 362 4.95 29.53 -12.27
N LYS A 363 5.25 29.63 -13.56
CA LYS A 363 4.46 30.43 -14.51
C LYS A 363 3.05 29.86 -14.71
N ASN A 364 2.95 28.54 -14.86
CA ASN A 364 1.68 27.86 -15.18
C ASN A 364 0.78 27.64 -13.97
N LYS A 365 1.32 27.77 -12.75
CA LYS A 365 0.63 27.54 -11.47
C LYS A 365 0.03 26.13 -11.36
N ASN A 366 0.65 25.13 -11.99
CA ASN A 366 0.27 23.74 -11.88
C ASN A 366 1.49 22.82 -12.08
N GLY A 367 1.37 21.60 -11.58
CA GLY A 367 2.38 20.56 -11.70
C GLY A 367 1.99 19.33 -10.87
N ASN A 368 2.81 18.29 -10.93
CA ASN A 368 2.68 17.16 -10.01
C ASN A 368 3.20 17.53 -8.61
N GLU A 369 3.09 16.64 -7.63
CA GLU A 369 3.54 16.94 -6.26
C GLU A 369 5.06 17.14 -6.18
N ALA A 370 5.86 16.43 -7.01
CA ALA A 370 7.30 16.66 -7.08
C ALA A 370 7.61 18.05 -7.63
N ASP A 371 6.89 18.49 -8.68
CA ASP A 371 7.01 19.86 -9.22
C ASP A 371 6.79 20.91 -8.11
N LEU A 372 5.71 20.76 -7.34
CA LEU A 372 5.33 21.76 -6.32
C LEU A 372 6.28 21.74 -5.11
N ASN A 373 6.67 20.56 -4.64
CA ASN A 373 7.53 20.44 -3.46
C ASN A 373 9.01 20.74 -3.78
N LEU A 374 9.50 20.44 -4.99
CA LEU A 374 10.81 20.88 -5.44
C LEU A 374 10.84 22.40 -5.69
N LEU A 375 9.75 22.98 -6.23
CA LEU A 375 9.63 24.44 -6.33
C LEU A 375 9.64 25.10 -4.94
N LEU A 376 8.91 24.56 -3.97
CA LEU A 376 8.93 25.03 -2.59
C LEU A 376 10.35 24.97 -2.02
N THR A 377 11.05 23.86 -2.22
CA THR A 377 12.43 23.67 -1.77
C THR A 377 13.34 24.72 -2.37
N ALA A 378 13.28 24.95 -3.69
CA ALA A 378 14.06 25.95 -4.39
C ALA A 378 13.80 27.37 -3.88
N MET A 379 12.52 27.74 -3.67
CA MET A 379 12.13 29.06 -3.13
C MET A 379 12.63 29.28 -1.69
N LEU A 380 12.60 28.23 -0.86
CA LEU A 380 13.14 28.30 0.52
C LEU A 380 14.66 28.43 0.52
N ILE A 381 15.38 27.61 -0.29
CA ILE A 381 16.84 27.72 -0.46
C ILE A 381 17.21 29.14 -0.91
N HIS A 382 16.56 29.63 -1.95
CA HIS A 382 16.83 30.96 -2.51
C HIS A 382 16.50 32.10 -1.53
N SER A 383 15.60 31.84 -0.58
CA SER A 383 15.26 32.75 0.53
C SER A 383 16.23 32.68 1.73
N GLY A 384 17.27 31.83 1.66
CA GLY A 384 18.32 31.68 2.65
C GLY A 384 18.03 30.65 3.76
N PHE A 385 17.02 29.80 3.58
CA PHE A 385 16.75 28.70 4.52
C PHE A 385 17.57 27.44 4.16
N LYS A 386 17.90 26.64 5.18
CA LYS A 386 18.33 25.26 4.96
C LYS A 386 17.08 24.43 4.66
N ALA A 387 16.97 24.00 3.42
CA ALA A 387 15.85 23.20 2.93
C ALA A 387 16.38 22.11 1.98
N ASP A 388 15.83 20.91 2.08
CA ASP A 388 16.22 19.74 1.29
C ASP A 388 14.96 18.98 0.86
N PRO A 389 14.94 18.33 -0.31
CA PRO A 389 13.87 17.41 -0.68
C PRO A 389 13.98 16.10 0.12
N VAL A 390 12.83 15.50 0.41
CA VAL A 390 12.73 14.16 0.97
C VAL A 390 11.94 13.29 0.02
N ILE A 391 12.54 12.19 -0.42
CA ILE A 391 11.83 11.16 -1.17
C ILE A 391 11.23 10.12 -0.22
N LEU A 392 10.02 9.68 -0.52
CA LEU A 392 9.32 8.66 0.23
C LEU A 392 8.45 7.77 -0.67
N SER A 393 7.99 6.67 -0.14
CA SER A 393 6.95 5.84 -0.75
C SER A 393 5.64 6.09 -0.04
N THR A 394 4.59 6.39 -0.78
CA THR A 394 3.26 6.57 -0.20
C THR A 394 2.70 5.24 0.31
N ARG A 395 1.73 5.30 1.24
CA ARG A 395 1.08 4.11 1.81
C ARG A 395 0.54 3.15 0.74
N ALA A 396 -0.05 3.68 -0.31
CA ALA A 396 -0.59 2.88 -1.41
C ALA A 396 0.49 2.27 -2.33
N ASN A 397 1.69 2.86 -2.38
CA ASN A 397 2.80 2.36 -3.21
C ASN A 397 3.58 1.21 -2.53
N GLY A 398 3.46 1.07 -1.21
CA GLY A 398 4.12 0.04 -0.45
C GLY A 398 5.44 0.47 0.22
N PHE A 399 6.09 -0.47 0.91
CA PHE A 399 7.29 -0.16 1.70
C PHE A 399 8.54 0.02 0.84
N THR A 400 9.40 0.94 1.26
CA THR A 400 10.78 1.05 0.78
C THR A 400 11.65 -0.05 1.41
N HIS A 401 12.81 -0.33 0.79
CA HIS A 401 13.76 -1.26 1.38
C HIS A 401 14.67 -0.52 2.38
N PRO A 402 14.87 -1.04 3.61
CA PRO A 402 15.61 -0.31 4.66
C PRO A 402 17.09 -0.13 4.33
N PHE A 403 17.71 -1.08 3.60
CA PHE A 403 19.15 -1.11 3.36
C PHE A 403 19.51 -0.74 1.91
N TYR A 404 18.80 -1.27 0.92
CA TYR A 404 19.14 -1.09 -0.48
C TYR A 404 18.50 0.17 -1.07
N PRO A 405 19.24 0.94 -1.90
CA PRO A 405 18.75 2.18 -2.50
C PRO A 405 17.90 1.91 -3.75
N LEU A 406 16.77 1.25 -3.56
CA LEU A 406 15.83 0.89 -4.63
C LEU A 406 14.96 2.10 -4.99
N ILE A 407 15.45 2.99 -5.85
CA ILE A 407 14.77 4.24 -6.21
C ILE A 407 13.39 3.99 -6.84
N SER A 408 13.21 2.89 -7.56
CA SER A 408 11.92 2.50 -8.13
C SER A 408 10.79 2.28 -7.10
N ARG A 409 11.12 2.15 -5.82
CA ARG A 409 10.15 2.05 -4.72
C ARG A 409 9.72 3.40 -4.13
N TYR A 410 10.26 4.50 -4.64
CA TYR A 410 9.93 5.85 -4.21
C TYR A 410 9.05 6.51 -5.26
N ASN A 411 7.96 7.12 -4.83
CA ASN A 411 6.97 7.72 -5.73
C ASN A 411 6.46 9.08 -5.26
N TYR A 412 7.16 9.71 -4.31
CA TYR A 412 6.68 10.97 -3.74
C TYR A 412 7.84 11.82 -3.22
N VAL A 413 7.71 13.14 -3.34
CA VAL A 413 8.68 14.11 -2.84
C VAL A 413 7.97 15.08 -1.89
N ILE A 414 8.58 15.33 -0.73
CA ILE A 414 8.20 16.41 0.19
C ILE A 414 9.40 17.31 0.44
N CYS A 415 9.18 18.46 1.05
CA CYS A 415 10.22 19.42 1.41
C CYS A 415 10.55 19.37 2.90
N THR A 416 11.82 19.48 3.29
CA THR A 416 12.19 19.87 4.65
C THR A 416 12.61 21.34 4.68
N VAL A 417 12.40 22.00 5.82
CA VAL A 417 12.97 23.33 6.12
C VAL A 417 13.38 23.39 7.58
N THR A 418 14.54 23.98 7.84
CA THR A 418 14.99 24.26 9.21
C THR A 418 14.80 25.76 9.49
N VAL A 419 13.95 26.06 10.47
CA VAL A 419 13.66 27.41 10.94
C VAL A 419 13.79 27.45 12.46
N ASP A 420 14.56 28.40 12.99
CA ASP A 420 14.85 28.53 14.42
C ASP A 420 15.34 27.22 15.06
N SER A 421 16.25 26.51 14.36
CA SER A 421 16.81 25.21 14.73
C SER A 421 15.80 24.05 14.79
N ILE A 422 14.56 24.26 14.36
CA ILE A 422 13.53 23.21 14.29
C ILE A 422 13.34 22.80 12.84
N LYS A 423 13.59 21.51 12.55
CA LYS A 423 13.31 20.90 11.25
C LYS A 423 11.81 20.61 11.13
N ARG A 424 11.21 21.00 10.02
CA ARG A 424 9.81 20.77 9.67
C ARG A 424 9.71 20.10 8.31
N TYR A 425 8.69 19.27 8.14
CA TYR A 425 8.35 18.62 6.87
C TYR A 425 7.13 19.33 6.28
N LEU A 426 7.18 19.60 4.99
CA LEU A 426 6.18 20.39 4.27
C LEU A 426 5.73 19.64 3.02
N ASP A 427 4.45 19.75 2.71
CA ASP A 427 3.86 19.28 1.47
C ASP A 427 2.90 20.35 0.93
N ALA A 428 3.36 21.11 -0.06
CA ALA A 428 2.56 22.18 -0.67
C ALA A 428 1.63 21.69 -1.78
N SER A 429 1.59 20.39 -2.06
CA SER A 429 0.69 19.80 -3.05
C SER A 429 -0.75 19.64 -2.55
N GLU A 430 -0.97 19.78 -1.23
CA GLU A 430 -2.26 19.61 -0.56
C GLU A 430 -2.84 20.95 -0.10
N PRO A 431 -3.97 21.39 -0.65
CA PRO A 431 -4.51 22.74 -0.36
C PRO A 431 -4.99 22.92 1.09
N TRP A 432 -5.26 21.84 1.81
CA TRP A 432 -5.83 21.89 3.17
C TRP A 432 -4.85 21.44 4.25
N ILE A 433 -3.56 21.40 3.92
CA ILE A 433 -2.49 21.05 4.86
C ILE A 433 -1.85 22.31 5.44
N GLY A 434 -1.69 22.36 6.76
CA GLY A 434 -1.01 23.43 7.47
C GLY A 434 0.52 23.30 7.40
N PHE A 435 1.21 24.41 7.71
CA PHE A 435 2.67 24.46 7.74
C PHE A 435 3.24 23.50 8.79
N GLY A 436 4.16 22.64 8.37
CA GLY A 436 4.80 21.63 9.24
C GLY A 436 3.98 20.35 9.41
N ARG A 437 2.97 20.13 8.57
CA ARG A 437 2.15 18.92 8.55
C ARG A 437 2.22 18.23 7.19
N LEU A 438 1.96 16.92 7.21
CA LEU A 438 1.94 16.08 6.00
C LEU A 438 0.61 15.33 5.89
N PRO A 439 0.15 15.03 4.69
CA PRO A 439 -1.01 14.16 4.47
C PRO A 439 -0.72 12.73 4.94
N GLY A 440 -1.76 12.01 5.35
CA GLY A 440 -1.65 10.65 5.87
C GLY A 440 -0.91 9.68 4.94
N ARG A 441 -0.97 9.91 3.61
CA ARG A 441 -0.25 9.09 2.61
C ARG A 441 1.27 9.07 2.78
N CYS A 442 1.86 10.10 3.40
CA CYS A 442 3.30 10.21 3.62
C CYS A 442 3.81 9.37 4.80
N TYR A 443 2.92 8.93 5.71
CA TYR A 443 3.29 8.19 6.91
C TYR A 443 3.35 6.68 6.62
N ASN A 444 4.44 6.25 5.96
CA ASN A 444 4.64 4.87 5.50
C ASN A 444 6.01 4.30 5.95
N GLY A 445 6.41 4.56 7.18
CA GLY A 445 7.65 4.04 7.77
C GLY A 445 8.83 4.99 7.61
N THR A 446 9.50 5.04 6.47
CA THR A 446 10.71 5.85 6.27
C THR A 446 10.76 6.56 4.92
N GLY A 447 11.37 7.74 4.92
CA GLY A 447 11.82 8.47 3.73
C GLY A 447 13.33 8.68 3.73
N ARG A 448 13.85 9.36 2.70
CA ARG A 448 15.24 9.75 2.55
C ARG A 448 15.35 11.23 2.20
N GLU A 449 16.03 11.97 3.05
CA GLU A 449 16.41 13.36 2.77
C GLU A 449 17.58 13.35 1.80
N ILE A 450 17.43 14.02 0.68
CA ILE A 450 18.39 14.01 -0.44
C ILE A 450 19.15 15.34 -0.46
N ASN A 451 20.46 15.25 -0.40
CA ASN A 451 21.37 16.40 -0.49
C ASN A 451 22.75 15.95 -1.00
N ASN A 452 23.70 16.90 -1.12
CA ASN A 452 25.04 16.60 -1.62
C ASN A 452 25.97 15.90 -0.61
N GLU A 453 25.50 15.68 0.63
CA GLU A 453 26.32 15.05 1.68
C GLU A 453 25.99 13.56 1.78
N MET A 454 24.79 13.22 2.21
CA MET A 454 24.32 11.83 2.36
C MET A 454 22.80 11.78 2.45
N ALA A 455 22.21 10.73 1.87
CA ALA A 455 20.78 10.47 1.99
C ALA A 455 20.41 10.02 3.42
N SER A 456 20.04 10.96 4.30
CA SER A 456 19.67 10.67 5.69
C SER A 456 18.29 10.03 5.78
N VAL A 457 18.13 9.08 6.73
CA VAL A 457 16.84 8.45 7.00
C VAL A 457 15.91 9.42 7.71
N VAL A 458 14.68 9.53 7.23
CA VAL A 458 13.59 10.29 7.85
C VAL A 458 12.54 9.30 8.36
N SER A 459 12.17 9.40 9.64
CA SER A 459 11.07 8.60 10.20
C SER A 459 9.72 9.22 9.86
N LEU A 460 8.88 8.44 9.21
CA LEU A 460 7.52 8.78 8.79
C LEU A 460 6.55 7.68 9.23
N SER A 461 6.65 7.24 10.49
CA SER A 461 5.76 6.21 11.05
C SER A 461 4.39 6.81 11.40
N ALA A 462 3.32 6.12 11.04
CA ALA A 462 1.95 6.47 11.43
C ALA A 462 1.75 6.47 12.96
N ASP A 463 2.58 5.75 13.72
CA ASP A 463 2.56 5.76 15.20
C ASP A 463 2.94 7.13 15.78
N SER A 464 3.71 7.93 15.03
CA SER A 464 4.08 9.29 15.45
C SER A 464 2.97 10.31 15.20
N LEU A 465 1.98 9.99 14.36
CA LEU A 465 0.86 10.86 14.05
C LEU A 465 -0.28 10.61 15.04
N LYS A 466 -0.53 11.60 15.90
CA LYS A 466 -1.60 11.53 16.90
C LYS A 466 -2.75 12.42 16.47
N GLU A 467 -3.92 11.82 16.31
CA GLU A 467 -5.16 12.50 15.98
C GLU A 467 -6.12 12.45 17.17
N GLY A 468 -6.69 13.60 17.52
CA GLY A 468 -7.70 13.73 18.56
C GLY A 468 -9.00 14.25 17.97
N LYS A 469 -10.14 13.67 18.37
CA LYS A 469 -11.49 14.16 18.07
C LYS A 469 -12.19 14.44 19.39
N THR A 470 -12.84 15.58 19.52
CA THR A 470 -13.70 15.88 20.67
C THR A 470 -15.07 16.32 20.18
N MET A 471 -16.12 15.73 20.74
CA MET A 471 -17.50 16.07 20.43
C MET A 471 -18.27 16.26 21.72
N LEU A 472 -18.97 17.39 21.83
CA LEU A 472 -19.84 17.73 22.93
C LEU A 472 -21.28 17.87 22.41
N THR A 473 -22.21 17.17 23.07
CA THR A 473 -23.64 17.27 22.80
C THR A 473 -24.38 17.70 24.07
N ILE A 474 -25.21 18.72 23.97
CA ILE A 474 -26.06 19.20 25.08
C ILE A 474 -27.51 19.05 24.61
N ILE A 475 -28.29 18.24 25.32
CA ILE A 475 -29.72 18.00 25.02
C ILE A 475 -30.58 18.66 26.10
N SER A 476 -31.53 19.49 25.69
CA SER A 476 -32.46 20.18 26.55
C SER A 476 -33.92 19.92 26.11
N ASN A 477 -34.83 19.99 27.05
CA ASN A 477 -36.26 19.96 26.78
C ASN A 477 -36.71 21.28 26.13
N ASP A 478 -37.48 21.22 25.06
CA ASP A 478 -38.12 22.39 24.47
C ASP A 478 -39.44 22.77 25.19
N ASP A 479 -40.01 23.92 24.81
CA ASP A 479 -41.26 24.43 25.43
C ASP A 479 -42.48 23.65 24.97
N LYS A 480 -42.38 22.82 23.92
CA LYS A 480 -43.47 22.03 23.31
C LYS A 480 -43.47 20.58 23.75
N GLY A 481 -42.57 20.18 24.68
CA GLY A 481 -42.41 18.82 25.18
C GLY A 481 -41.57 17.90 24.28
N GLY A 482 -40.90 18.45 23.29
CA GLY A 482 -39.83 17.82 22.51
C GLY A 482 -38.48 18.02 23.13
N MET A 483 -37.42 17.58 22.41
CA MET A 483 -36.02 17.79 22.80
C MET A 483 -35.24 18.37 21.66
N THR A 484 -34.33 19.27 21.97
CA THR A 484 -33.35 19.83 21.03
C THR A 484 -31.93 19.60 21.56
N ALA A 485 -30.96 19.50 20.69
CA ALA A 485 -29.58 19.41 21.07
C ALA A 485 -28.74 20.41 20.31
N SER A 486 -27.67 20.89 20.95
CA SER A 486 -26.56 21.60 20.34
C SER A 486 -25.37 20.67 20.34
N VAL A 487 -24.72 20.53 19.18
CA VAL A 487 -23.53 19.69 18.97
C VAL A 487 -22.38 20.57 18.57
N GLN A 488 -21.26 20.44 19.28
CA GLN A 488 -19.99 21.06 18.98
C GLN A 488 -18.95 19.97 18.75
N SER A 489 -18.37 19.92 17.56
CA SER A 489 -17.37 18.93 17.19
C SER A 489 -16.06 19.58 16.77
N MET A 490 -14.97 19.12 17.37
CA MET A 490 -13.60 19.46 16.98
C MET A 490 -12.94 18.21 16.40
N PRO A 491 -13.05 17.98 15.08
CA PRO A 491 -12.47 16.83 14.40
C PRO A 491 -10.94 16.88 14.45
N GLY A 492 -10.30 15.73 14.35
CA GLY A 492 -8.86 15.61 14.19
C GLY A 492 -8.37 16.32 12.94
N TYR A 493 -7.06 16.48 12.83
CA TYR A 493 -6.47 17.24 11.72
C TYR A 493 -6.75 16.61 10.35
N ALA A 494 -6.61 15.28 10.23
CA ALA A 494 -6.88 14.57 8.98
C ALA A 494 -8.37 14.67 8.59
N GLU A 495 -9.29 14.50 9.56
CA GLU A 495 -10.73 14.64 9.36
C GLU A 495 -11.08 16.08 8.96
N SER A 496 -10.49 17.07 9.63
CA SER A 496 -10.65 18.50 9.31
C SER A 496 -10.25 18.83 7.87
N SER A 497 -9.13 18.27 7.38
CA SER A 497 -8.68 18.43 6.00
C SER A 497 -9.70 17.84 5.01
N GLY A 498 -10.22 16.64 5.30
CA GLY A 498 -11.27 16.00 4.49
C GLY A 498 -12.57 16.82 4.45
N ILE A 499 -13.01 17.37 5.58
CA ILE A 499 -14.21 18.23 5.64
C ILE A 499 -14.02 19.50 4.80
N ARG A 500 -12.86 20.15 4.91
CA ARG A 500 -12.53 21.34 4.10
C ARG A 500 -12.59 21.04 2.61
N GLN A 501 -12.04 19.93 2.19
CA GLN A 501 -12.06 19.48 0.81
C GLN A 501 -13.50 19.20 0.35
N GLN A 502 -14.27 18.41 1.11
CA GLN A 502 -15.65 18.06 0.78
C GLN A 502 -16.53 19.32 0.64
N VAL A 503 -16.41 20.26 1.59
CA VAL A 503 -17.19 21.52 1.52
C VAL A 503 -16.77 22.40 0.35
N LYS A 504 -15.47 22.40 0.00
CA LYS A 504 -14.98 23.13 -1.18
C LYS A 504 -15.51 22.55 -2.49
N GLU A 505 -15.55 21.23 -2.61
CA GLU A 505 -15.94 20.52 -3.82
C GLU A 505 -17.46 20.46 -4.00
N HIS A 506 -18.20 20.21 -2.93
CA HIS A 506 -19.64 19.91 -3.00
C HIS A 506 -20.54 20.92 -2.27
N GLY A 507 -19.95 21.83 -1.48
CA GLY A 507 -20.66 22.85 -0.73
C GLY A 507 -21.20 22.39 0.63
N ARG A 508 -21.53 23.39 1.48
CA ARG A 508 -22.12 23.17 2.82
C ARG A 508 -23.43 22.37 2.83
N PRO A 509 -24.37 22.56 1.84
CA PRO A 509 -25.61 21.79 1.83
C PRO A 509 -25.41 20.27 1.68
N GLU A 510 -24.45 19.84 0.83
CA GLU A 510 -24.16 18.40 0.66
C GLU A 510 -23.43 17.83 1.87
N TYR A 511 -22.56 18.60 2.53
CA TYR A 511 -21.96 18.20 3.80
C TYR A 511 -23.03 18.03 4.92
N LEU A 512 -24.00 18.96 5.02
CA LEU A 512 -25.12 18.87 5.95
C LEU A 512 -26.00 17.61 5.70
N LYS A 513 -26.22 17.28 4.45
CA LYS A 513 -26.94 16.07 4.06
C LYS A 513 -26.17 14.81 4.42
N GLY A 514 -24.83 14.81 4.32
CA GLY A 514 -23.97 13.74 4.83
C GLY A 514 -24.10 13.57 6.34
N LEU A 515 -24.02 14.68 7.11
CA LEU A 515 -24.25 14.64 8.55
C LEU A 515 -25.63 14.09 8.92
N GLN A 516 -26.68 14.47 8.19
CA GLN A 516 -28.04 13.95 8.43
C GLN A 516 -28.09 12.42 8.27
N ALA A 517 -27.31 11.83 7.37
CA ALA A 517 -27.28 10.37 7.15
C ALA A 517 -26.64 9.59 8.32
N ASP A 518 -25.86 10.25 9.17
CA ASP A 518 -25.26 9.66 10.37
C ASP A 518 -26.26 9.50 11.51
N TYR A 519 -27.39 10.20 11.43
CA TYR A 519 -28.44 10.18 12.45
C TYR A 519 -29.66 9.35 12.02
N PRO A 520 -30.42 8.78 12.99
CA PRO A 520 -31.72 8.16 12.69
C PRO A 520 -32.70 9.16 12.06
N SER A 521 -33.70 8.67 11.35
CA SER A 521 -34.71 9.48 10.65
C SER A 521 -35.53 10.41 11.60
N GLU A 522 -35.59 10.04 12.87
CA GLU A 522 -36.27 10.79 13.94
C GLU A 522 -35.45 11.97 14.47
N VAL A 523 -34.22 12.13 14.00
CA VAL A 523 -33.32 13.23 14.36
C VAL A 523 -33.13 14.13 13.14
N ILE A 524 -33.44 15.42 13.27
CA ILE A 524 -33.28 16.40 12.20
C ILE A 524 -32.06 17.28 12.49
N VAL A 525 -31.11 17.32 11.57
CA VAL A 525 -29.90 18.15 11.64
C VAL A 525 -30.16 19.49 10.98
N SER A 526 -29.76 20.59 11.64
CA SER A 526 -29.96 21.98 11.14
C SER A 526 -28.88 22.91 11.66
N ASN A 527 -28.88 24.16 11.19
CA ASN A 527 -28.02 25.25 11.66
C ASN A 527 -26.52 24.95 11.65
N LEU A 528 -26.03 24.35 10.54
CA LEU A 528 -24.60 24.02 10.40
C LEU A 528 -23.74 25.30 10.33
N GLU A 529 -22.83 25.41 11.27
CA GLU A 529 -21.77 26.42 11.30
C GLU A 529 -20.39 25.71 11.18
N LEU A 530 -19.48 26.30 10.41
CA LEU A 530 -18.12 25.79 10.22
C LEU A 530 -17.15 26.94 10.47
N ASP A 531 -16.46 26.91 11.61
CA ASP A 531 -15.47 27.90 11.93
C ASP A 531 -14.08 27.50 11.44
N SER A 532 -13.27 28.50 11.07
CA SER A 532 -11.91 28.33 10.55
C SER A 532 -11.82 27.46 9.29
N LEU A 533 -12.90 27.36 8.48
CA LEU A 533 -12.95 26.53 7.28
C LEU A 533 -11.86 26.87 6.27
N ALA A 534 -11.56 28.17 6.07
CA ALA A 534 -10.56 28.66 5.13
C ALA A 534 -9.12 28.71 5.71
N GLN A 535 -8.92 28.29 6.95
CA GLN A 535 -7.66 28.43 7.68
C GLN A 535 -7.08 27.06 8.04
N PRO A 536 -6.34 26.39 7.12
CA PRO A 536 -5.85 25.03 7.35
C PRO A 536 -4.86 24.90 8.52
N ASP A 537 -4.27 26.00 8.96
CA ASP A 537 -3.37 26.04 10.13
C ASP A 537 -4.11 26.12 11.48
N GLN A 538 -5.43 26.36 11.45
CA GLN A 538 -6.28 26.44 12.65
C GLN A 538 -7.12 25.16 12.80
N PRO A 539 -7.50 24.79 14.05
CA PRO A 539 -8.49 23.74 14.26
C PRO A 539 -9.80 24.06 13.53
N LEU A 540 -10.45 23.06 12.97
CA LEU A 540 -11.81 23.20 12.45
C LEU A 540 -12.79 22.94 13.58
N GLU A 541 -13.82 23.77 13.70
CA GLU A 541 -14.96 23.55 14.58
C GLU A 541 -16.22 23.39 13.73
N VAL A 542 -17.04 22.40 14.08
CA VAL A 542 -18.26 22.04 13.36
C VAL A 542 -19.41 22.05 14.36
N ASP A 543 -20.26 23.07 14.29
CA ASP A 543 -21.39 23.28 15.18
C ASP A 543 -22.69 23.05 14.40
N TYR A 544 -23.66 22.38 15.01
CA TYR A 544 -24.99 22.20 14.47
C TYR A 544 -26.01 21.85 15.53
N ASP A 545 -27.30 22.05 15.19
CA ASP A 545 -28.42 21.71 16.05
C ASP A 545 -29.09 20.41 15.62
N LEU A 546 -29.60 19.65 16.62
CA LEU A 546 -30.45 18.50 16.44
C LEU A 546 -31.83 18.74 16.99
N LYS A 547 -32.85 18.33 16.26
CA LYS A 547 -34.21 18.23 16.79
C LYS A 547 -34.58 16.76 16.87
N LEU A 548 -34.82 16.28 18.10
CA LEU A 548 -35.24 14.91 18.36
C LEU A 548 -36.75 14.86 18.31
N VAL A 549 -37.29 14.13 17.33
CA VAL A 549 -38.73 13.91 17.20
C VAL A 549 -39.09 12.70 18.07
N SER A 550 -39.62 12.94 19.25
CA SER A 550 -40.08 11.89 20.18
C SER A 550 -41.59 11.72 20.15
N ASP A 551 -42.05 10.47 20.20
CA ASP A 551 -43.47 10.17 20.50
C ASP A 551 -43.72 10.35 22.01
N SER A 552 -44.18 11.55 22.40
CA SER A 552 -44.46 11.89 23.78
C SER A 552 -45.61 11.05 24.43
N THR A 553 -46.22 10.15 23.66
CA THR A 553 -47.32 9.28 24.14
C THR A 553 -46.83 7.93 24.63
N ALA A 554 -45.62 7.49 24.26
CA ALA A 554 -45.08 6.19 24.60
C ALA A 554 -44.83 6.02 26.12
N ASP A 555 -45.23 4.87 26.66
CA ASP A 555 -44.98 4.54 28.09
C ASP A 555 -43.50 4.31 28.39
N LEU A 556 -42.74 3.82 27.39
CA LEU A 556 -41.29 3.61 27.44
C LEU A 556 -40.63 4.32 26.25
N TYR A 557 -39.52 5.01 26.51
CA TYR A 557 -38.69 5.67 25.49
C TYR A 557 -37.26 5.17 25.62
N TYR A 558 -36.75 4.62 24.51
CA TYR A 558 -35.37 4.12 24.39
C TYR A 558 -34.46 5.13 23.72
N PHE A 559 -33.37 5.47 24.36
CA PHE A 559 -32.44 6.47 23.86
C PHE A 559 -31.01 5.96 23.86
N ASN A 560 -30.35 5.97 22.70
CA ASN A 560 -28.93 5.68 22.62
C ASN A 560 -28.11 6.94 22.87
N PRO A 561 -27.31 7.02 23.95
CA PRO A 561 -26.55 8.23 24.29
C PRO A 561 -25.43 8.56 23.30
N MET A 562 -25.00 7.65 22.45
CA MET A 562 -24.01 7.90 21.41
C MET A 562 -24.58 8.65 20.20
N LEU A 563 -25.89 8.68 20.03
CA LEU A 563 -26.57 9.28 18.87
C LEU A 563 -25.95 8.81 17.53
N GLY A 564 -25.37 9.74 16.74
CA GLY A 564 -24.76 9.46 15.44
C GLY A 564 -23.31 8.98 15.49
N ASP A 565 -22.60 9.12 16.64
CA ASP A 565 -21.14 8.88 16.75
C ASP A 565 -20.76 7.46 17.21
N ALA A 566 -21.71 6.52 17.22
CA ALA A 566 -21.46 5.13 17.64
C ALA A 566 -20.76 4.31 16.54
N TYR A 567 -19.84 3.43 16.94
CA TYR A 567 -19.38 2.36 16.10
C TYR A 567 -20.52 1.36 15.88
N ARG A 568 -21.09 1.32 14.68
CA ARG A 568 -22.25 0.47 14.36
C ARG A 568 -21.86 -0.99 14.10
N GLU A 569 -20.65 -1.22 13.63
CA GLU A 569 -20.11 -2.56 13.37
C GLU A 569 -18.62 -2.63 13.66
N ASN A 570 -18.15 -3.84 13.95
CA ASN A 570 -16.71 -4.08 14.14
C ASN A 570 -15.99 -3.98 12.80
N PRO A 571 -14.98 -3.12 12.67
CA PRO A 571 -14.18 -3.03 11.44
C PRO A 571 -13.33 -4.28 11.16
N PHE A 572 -13.09 -5.13 12.17
CA PHE A 572 -12.27 -6.35 12.08
C PHE A 572 -13.19 -7.57 11.93
N LYS A 573 -13.54 -7.92 10.69
CA LYS A 573 -14.54 -8.97 10.37
C LYS A 573 -13.92 -10.36 10.23
N ALA A 574 -12.66 -10.48 9.79
CA ALA A 574 -11.98 -11.76 9.60
C ALA A 574 -11.75 -12.48 10.94
N ALA A 575 -11.83 -13.80 10.92
CA ALA A 575 -11.55 -14.60 12.12
C ALA A 575 -10.05 -14.55 12.51
N THR A 576 -9.19 -14.49 11.52
CA THR A 576 -7.71 -14.41 11.66
C THR A 576 -7.16 -13.48 10.59
N ARG A 577 -6.04 -12.84 10.88
CA ARG A 577 -5.29 -11.99 9.95
C ARG A 577 -3.81 -12.34 10.04
N VAL A 578 -3.14 -12.51 8.90
CA VAL A 578 -1.75 -12.96 8.84
C VAL A 578 -0.74 -11.82 8.61
N TYR A 579 -1.22 -10.59 8.50
CA TYR A 579 -0.41 -9.41 8.28
C TYR A 579 -0.88 -8.27 9.20
N PRO A 580 -0.05 -7.24 9.46
CA PRO A 580 -0.35 -6.16 10.40
C PRO A 580 -1.64 -5.39 10.09
N VAL A 581 -2.24 -4.83 11.12
CA VAL A 581 -3.24 -3.76 11.03
C VAL A 581 -2.50 -2.44 10.99
N GLU A 582 -2.75 -1.62 9.97
CA GLU A 582 -2.05 -0.36 9.71
C GLU A 582 -3.06 0.79 9.64
N MET A 583 -3.41 1.33 10.80
CA MET A 583 -4.25 2.53 10.88
C MET A 583 -3.50 3.75 10.34
N ALA A 584 -4.23 4.79 9.95
CA ALA A 584 -3.62 6.01 9.44
C ALA A 584 -2.87 6.81 10.53
N HIS A 585 -3.29 6.68 11.78
CA HIS A 585 -2.78 7.42 12.94
C HIS A 585 -3.19 6.75 14.25
N ALA A 586 -2.52 7.09 15.34
CA ALA A 586 -2.99 6.83 16.70
C ALA A 586 -4.21 7.70 17.01
N ARG A 587 -5.12 7.26 17.88
CA ARG A 587 -6.44 7.87 18.08
C ARG A 587 -6.66 8.30 19.53
N ASP A 588 -7.39 9.42 19.73
CA ASP A 588 -7.94 9.84 21.02
C ASP A 588 -9.30 10.50 20.77
N GLU A 589 -10.35 9.70 20.71
CA GLU A 589 -11.71 10.11 20.36
C GLU A 589 -12.51 10.25 21.66
N VAL A 590 -13.05 11.46 21.94
CA VAL A 590 -13.82 11.79 23.13
C VAL A 590 -15.19 12.32 22.72
N TYR A 591 -16.22 11.61 23.13
CA TYR A 591 -17.60 12.07 23.02
C TYR A 591 -18.17 12.34 24.41
N THR A 592 -18.82 13.49 24.60
CA THR A 592 -19.45 13.88 25.86
C THR A 592 -20.88 14.33 25.61
N LEU A 593 -21.82 13.83 26.43
CA LEU A 593 -23.22 14.22 26.38
C LEU A 593 -23.68 14.70 27.75
N THR A 594 -24.38 15.83 27.76
CA THR A 594 -25.21 16.26 28.89
C THR A 594 -26.65 16.32 28.41
N MET A 595 -27.57 15.61 29.09
CA MET A 595 -28.96 15.48 28.67
C MET A 595 -29.90 15.72 29.83
N GLU A 596 -30.82 16.65 29.68
CA GLU A 596 -31.96 16.75 30.59
C GLU A 596 -32.86 15.53 30.50
N ILE A 597 -33.39 15.06 31.64
CA ILE A 597 -34.38 13.98 31.62
C ILE A 597 -35.64 14.49 30.89
N PRO A 598 -36.16 13.75 29.89
CA PRO A 598 -37.33 14.20 29.15
C PRO A 598 -38.53 14.52 30.04
N LYS A 599 -39.21 15.66 29.75
CA LYS A 599 -40.39 16.10 30.53
C LYS A 599 -41.45 15.02 30.60
N GLY A 600 -41.93 14.68 31.79
CA GLY A 600 -42.91 13.64 32.01
C GLY A 600 -42.35 12.21 32.12
N TYR A 601 -41.04 12.02 32.09
CA TYR A 601 -40.38 10.75 32.24
C TYR A 601 -39.45 10.67 33.46
N VAL A 602 -39.10 9.44 33.83
CA VAL A 602 -38.05 9.11 34.79
C VAL A 602 -37.10 8.10 34.13
N VAL A 603 -35.87 8.05 34.58
CA VAL A 603 -34.92 6.99 34.14
C VAL A 603 -35.29 5.70 34.83
N ASP A 604 -35.72 4.70 34.03
CA ASP A 604 -36.05 3.36 34.49
C ASP A 604 -34.82 2.44 34.47
N GLU A 605 -34.06 2.42 33.32
CA GLU A 605 -32.80 1.70 33.21
C GLU A 605 -31.69 2.61 32.68
N LEU A 606 -30.51 2.47 33.26
CA LEU A 606 -29.28 3.18 32.84
C LEU A 606 -28.17 2.17 32.53
N PRO A 607 -27.49 2.27 31.37
CA PRO A 607 -26.32 1.46 31.09
C PRO A 607 -25.26 1.55 32.20
N LYS A 608 -24.53 0.47 32.44
CA LYS A 608 -23.46 0.48 33.46
C LYS A 608 -22.19 1.10 32.89
N SER A 609 -21.53 1.95 33.66
CA SER A 609 -20.19 2.44 33.34
C SER A 609 -19.20 1.28 33.17
N ALA A 610 -18.28 1.41 32.24
CA ALA A 610 -17.26 0.40 31.93
C ALA A 610 -15.95 1.04 31.51
N LYS A 611 -14.84 0.36 31.81
CA LYS A 611 -13.51 0.68 31.27
C LYS A 611 -12.81 -0.61 30.91
N VAL A 612 -12.28 -0.68 29.71
CA VAL A 612 -11.54 -1.84 29.16
C VAL A 612 -10.20 -1.37 28.60
N LEU A 613 -9.15 -2.10 28.90
CA LEU A 613 -7.81 -1.84 28.36
C LEU A 613 -7.58 -2.67 27.12
N LEU A 614 -6.88 -2.09 26.15
CA LEU A 614 -6.27 -2.80 25.05
C LEU A 614 -4.82 -3.09 25.42
N ASN A 615 -4.51 -4.35 25.72
CA ASN A 615 -3.25 -4.76 26.33
C ASN A 615 -2.93 -3.93 27.60
N THR A 616 -1.66 -3.86 28.04
CA THR A 616 -1.32 -3.13 29.25
C THR A 616 -1.31 -1.60 29.04
N ASP A 617 -0.73 -1.12 27.91
CA ASP A 617 -0.43 0.30 27.68
C ASP A 617 -0.79 0.77 26.26
N GLU A 618 -1.45 -0.05 25.44
CA GLU A 618 -1.66 0.22 24.02
C GLU A 618 -2.94 1.01 23.73
N GLY A 619 -3.83 1.08 24.73
CA GLY A 619 -5.04 1.86 24.63
C GLY A 619 -6.09 1.51 25.67
N PHE A 620 -7.22 2.20 25.61
CA PHE A 620 -8.38 1.89 26.42
C PHE A 620 -9.67 2.39 25.78
N PHE A 621 -10.76 1.78 26.18
CA PHE A 621 -12.11 2.26 25.98
C PHE A 621 -12.75 2.58 27.34
N GLU A 622 -13.36 3.75 27.45
CA GLU A 622 -14.05 4.23 28.64
C GLU A 622 -15.48 4.63 28.25
N TYR A 623 -16.47 4.16 29.00
CA TYR A 623 -17.88 4.45 28.87
C TYR A 623 -18.39 4.80 30.27
N LEU A 624 -18.53 6.09 30.57
CA LEU A 624 -18.94 6.59 31.87
C LEU A 624 -20.31 7.22 31.73
N ILE A 625 -21.27 6.78 32.54
CA ILE A 625 -22.61 7.35 32.58
C ILE A 625 -23.07 7.48 34.02
N VAL A 626 -23.57 8.66 34.36
CA VAL A 626 -24.15 8.98 35.67
C VAL A 626 -25.41 9.79 35.48
N LYS A 627 -26.32 9.74 36.47
CA LYS A 627 -27.50 10.60 36.50
C LYS A 627 -27.66 11.26 37.85
N ASP A 628 -28.27 12.46 37.86
CA ASP A 628 -28.84 13.06 39.01
C ASP A 628 -30.39 13.17 38.91
N GLU A 629 -31.04 14.04 39.64
CA GLU A 629 -32.51 14.19 39.64
C GLU A 629 -33.03 14.79 38.32
N SER A 630 -32.22 15.55 37.59
CA SER A 630 -32.63 16.37 36.45
C SER A 630 -31.95 16.04 35.15
N GLN A 631 -30.76 15.46 35.21
CA GLN A 631 -29.90 15.29 34.02
C GLN A 631 -29.10 14.01 34.06
N ILE A 632 -28.64 13.61 32.88
CA ILE A 632 -27.69 12.52 32.64
C ILE A 632 -26.43 13.11 32.08
N GLN A 633 -25.28 12.67 32.58
CA GLN A 633 -23.98 12.97 32.07
C GLN A 633 -23.35 11.69 31.54
N PHE A 634 -22.84 11.75 30.30
CA PHE A 634 -22.25 10.61 29.63
C PHE A 634 -20.95 11.01 28.96
N ARG A 635 -19.95 10.10 29.00
CA ARG A 635 -18.69 10.23 28.29
C ARG A 635 -18.27 8.88 27.72
N SER A 636 -17.96 8.87 26.44
CA SER A 636 -17.29 7.78 25.75
C SER A 636 -15.89 8.23 25.29
N ARG A 637 -14.84 7.45 25.55
CA ARG A 637 -13.50 7.73 25.07
C ARG A 637 -12.85 6.46 24.54
N ILE A 638 -12.32 6.52 23.31
CA ILE A 638 -11.50 5.49 22.69
C ILE A 638 -10.12 6.08 22.51
N LYS A 639 -9.13 5.45 23.12
CA LYS A 639 -7.72 5.83 22.94
C LYS A 639 -6.90 4.66 22.47
N LEU A 640 -6.18 4.85 21.34
CA LEU A 640 -5.16 3.95 20.82
C LEU A 640 -3.85 4.71 20.76
N VAL A 641 -2.80 4.16 21.37
CA VAL A 641 -1.50 4.84 21.53
C VAL A 641 -0.63 4.71 20.28
N LYS A 642 -0.84 3.67 19.50
CA LYS A 642 -0.14 3.38 18.24
C LYS A 642 -1.14 3.16 17.10
N ALA A 643 -0.66 3.24 15.87
CA ALA A 643 -1.43 3.03 14.65
C ALA A 643 -1.21 1.61 14.08
N ASN A 644 -0.04 1.01 14.34
CA ASN A 644 0.35 -0.27 13.78
C ASN A 644 0.30 -1.38 14.83
N TYR A 645 -0.38 -2.49 14.49
CA TYR A 645 -0.54 -3.67 15.35
C TYR A 645 -0.12 -4.91 14.58
N GLY A 646 0.68 -5.77 15.20
CA GLY A 646 1.10 -7.04 14.61
C GLY A 646 -0.06 -8.02 14.41
N PRO A 647 0.11 -9.06 13.57
CA PRO A 647 -0.90 -10.10 13.40
C PRO A 647 -1.21 -10.84 14.71
N GLU A 648 -0.27 -10.92 15.64
CA GLU A 648 -0.42 -11.48 16.99
C GLU A 648 -1.42 -10.69 17.85
N ASP A 649 -1.54 -9.38 17.64
CA ASP A 649 -2.46 -8.50 18.37
C ASP A 649 -3.87 -8.48 17.77
N TYR A 650 -4.05 -9.06 16.58
CA TYR A 650 -5.30 -8.93 15.82
C TYR A 650 -6.53 -9.44 16.57
N ALA A 651 -6.44 -10.60 17.22
CA ALA A 651 -7.57 -11.17 17.96
C ALA A 651 -7.99 -10.26 19.12
N THR A 652 -7.01 -9.72 19.87
CA THR A 652 -7.29 -8.80 20.98
C THR A 652 -7.90 -7.49 20.48
N LEU A 653 -7.40 -6.94 19.39
CA LEU A 653 -7.93 -5.71 18.77
C LEU A 653 -9.38 -5.92 18.26
N ARG A 654 -9.65 -7.05 17.61
CA ARG A 654 -10.99 -7.42 17.16
C ARG A 654 -11.99 -7.54 18.33
N ASP A 655 -11.59 -8.20 19.41
CA ASP A 655 -12.44 -8.38 20.59
C ASP A 655 -12.66 -7.07 21.33
N PHE A 656 -11.65 -6.19 21.37
CA PHE A 656 -11.76 -4.84 21.92
C PHE A 656 -12.80 -4.01 21.17
N PHE A 657 -12.76 -3.99 19.83
CA PHE A 657 -13.78 -3.28 19.03
C PHE A 657 -15.15 -3.94 19.07
N ALA A 658 -15.23 -5.27 19.20
CA ALA A 658 -16.49 -5.95 19.42
C ALA A 658 -17.16 -5.50 20.73
N TYR A 659 -16.36 -5.31 21.79
CA TYR A 659 -16.85 -4.79 23.06
C TYR A 659 -17.31 -3.33 22.93
N ILE A 660 -16.56 -2.46 22.21
CA ILE A 660 -16.94 -1.07 21.96
C ILE A 660 -18.31 -1.01 21.27
N VAL A 661 -18.48 -1.72 20.16
CA VAL A 661 -19.74 -1.76 19.39
C VAL A 661 -20.91 -2.20 20.29
N LYS A 662 -20.73 -3.29 21.03
CA LYS A 662 -21.74 -3.79 21.95
C LYS A 662 -22.09 -2.75 23.02
N LYS A 663 -21.08 -2.09 23.59
CA LYS A 663 -21.27 -1.15 24.68
C LYS A 663 -21.91 0.18 24.23
N GLN A 664 -21.50 0.67 23.06
CA GLN A 664 -22.08 1.88 22.46
C GLN A 664 -23.50 1.65 21.89
N SER A 665 -23.94 0.41 21.72
CA SER A 665 -25.34 0.12 21.35
C SER A 665 -26.31 0.07 22.51
N GLU A 666 -25.83 0.15 23.76
CA GLU A 666 -26.71 0.14 24.94
C GLU A 666 -27.56 1.41 25.00
N GLN A 667 -28.79 1.28 25.49
CA GLN A 667 -29.77 2.38 25.53
C GLN A 667 -30.16 2.73 26.96
N ILE A 668 -30.46 4.00 27.18
CA ILE A 668 -31.13 4.50 28.37
C ILE A 668 -32.64 4.20 28.18
N VAL A 669 -33.31 3.67 29.19
CA VAL A 669 -34.74 3.48 29.17
C VAL A 669 -35.40 4.52 30.07
N PHE A 670 -36.27 5.32 29.47
CA PHE A 670 -37.13 6.27 30.18
C PHE A 670 -38.52 5.73 30.27
N LYS A 671 -39.16 5.90 31.44
CA LYS A 671 -40.53 5.47 31.70
C LYS A 671 -41.39 6.68 32.05
N LYS A 672 -42.60 6.78 31.50
CA LYS A 672 -43.53 7.84 31.72
C LYS A 672 -43.92 7.93 33.18
N LYS A 673 -43.88 9.15 33.76
CA LYS A 673 -44.41 9.38 35.10
C LYS A 673 -45.90 9.09 35.15
N LYS A 674 -46.34 8.33 36.18
CA LYS A 674 -47.77 8.10 36.43
C LYS A 674 -48.46 9.34 36.95
#